data_a28ebd27df1dfc6106abfd733160229d
#
_entry.id   a28ebd27df1dfc6106abfd733160229d
#
_cell.length_a   1.000
_cell.length_b   1.000
_cell.length_c   1.000
_cell.angle_alpha   90.00
_cell.angle_beta   90.00
_cell.angle_gamma   90.00
#
_symmetry.space_group_name_H-M   'P 1'
#
loop_
_entity.id
_entity.type
_entity.pdbx_description
1 polymer ?
#
loop_
_entity_poly.entity_id
_entity_poly.type
_entity_poly.pdbx_seq_one_letter_code
_entity_poly.pdbx_strand_id
1 'polypeptide(L)'
;VLGVAALGLCAEDAPRPWPSEWRSGAGWRSATLEPPNRSGATIGFTQLEGTSTGITFTNAISGELSLRHSILNNGSGVAAGDVDGDGWCDLYFCGIGGRNALFRNQGGWRFQDITAQARVECAGQASTGALLADVDGDRDLDLLVTSVGGGARLFLNDGKGRFSEMLDSGLLRKLGAMSMAMADIDGDGDLDLYVANYRTTTIQDEPGTRLVLSNEGGRPVVKTVNGVAVKGSEYEGRFDVGASGEILENGEPDALYRNEGNGRFALLEWTNGLFRDENGRPLDRPPLDWGLSVAFRDLNGDGVPDLYVCNDSDSPDRVWLSDGAGHYQAPDPMAFRCQSLSSMGVDFADLNRDGFDDLIVLDMLARDHRHRNTQLAWTKAPIGSFGTHAARLQLPRNTVFMSRGDGTYAEAAYLTGLPASDWSWTPIFMDVDLDGREDLVISNGFHRDVRDQDRLAEMRKESATQRFAPNQELARRARFPEWMGGMAAFRQGAELRFEDVSMGWGFGTPRIYQGLAAADLDNDGDLDLIANSFGNAPSLFRNNAVIGRLLVRLVGLAPNTEGIGARIGVESEGGRQVQEMMKGGRYLSCDQATRLFGGVGESATVTVKWRTGRRTVVRGVLINRVYEIREAEAQ
;
A
#
# COMPACT_ATOMS: atom_id res chain seq x y z
N VAL A 1 -13.56 -8.68 41.61
CA VAL A 1 -14.59 -9.24 40.71
C VAL A 1 -15.15 -8.06 39.93
N LEU A 2 -14.51 -7.69 38.84
CA LEU A 2 -15.03 -6.75 37.86
C LEU A 2 -15.57 -7.61 36.72
N GLY A 3 -16.89 -7.58 36.54
CA GLY A 3 -17.56 -8.28 35.44
C GLY A 3 -17.17 -7.67 34.09
N VAL A 4 -16.53 -8.47 33.26
CA VAL A 4 -16.42 -8.17 31.83
C VAL A 4 -17.82 -8.31 31.26
N ALA A 5 -18.47 -7.20 30.99
CA ALA A 5 -19.68 -7.19 30.15
C ALA A 5 -19.26 -7.65 28.76
N ALA A 6 -19.68 -8.86 28.37
CA ALA A 6 -19.67 -9.26 26.97
C ALA A 6 -20.60 -8.26 26.24
N LEU A 7 -20.03 -7.36 25.46
CA LEU A 7 -20.77 -6.58 24.46
C LEU A 7 -21.35 -7.61 23.47
N GLY A 8 -22.61 -7.99 23.68
CA GLY A 8 -23.35 -8.78 22.73
C GLY A 8 -23.47 -7.97 21.44
N LEU A 9 -23.23 -8.60 20.30
CA LEU A 9 -23.60 -8.07 18.98
C LEU A 9 -25.06 -7.58 19.08
N CYS A 10 -25.28 -6.30 18.85
CA CYS A 10 -26.62 -5.73 18.86
C CYS A 10 -27.44 -6.32 17.70
N ALA A 11 -28.76 -6.31 17.79
CA ALA A 11 -29.68 -6.72 16.71
C ALA A 11 -29.47 -5.92 15.39
N GLU A 12 -28.68 -4.87 15.44
CA GLU A 12 -28.28 -4.02 14.33
C GLU A 12 -27.24 -4.66 13.38
N ASP A 13 -26.53 -5.71 13.83
CA ASP A 13 -25.50 -6.42 13.06
C ASP A 13 -26.01 -7.73 12.42
N ALA A 14 -27.32 -7.81 12.12
CA ALA A 14 -27.86 -8.95 11.38
C ALA A 14 -27.26 -9.00 9.95
N PRO A 15 -26.87 -10.20 9.45
CA PRO A 15 -26.33 -10.33 8.11
C PRO A 15 -27.23 -9.69 7.06
N ARG A 16 -26.70 -8.81 6.23
CA ARG A 16 -27.40 -8.20 5.11
C ARG A 16 -26.97 -8.93 3.85
N PRO A 17 -27.87 -9.75 3.23
CA PRO A 17 -27.49 -10.42 2.00
C PRO A 17 -27.15 -9.38 0.93
N TRP A 18 -26.21 -9.74 0.05
CA TRP A 18 -25.97 -8.94 -1.15
C TRP A 18 -27.31 -8.67 -1.86
N PRO A 19 -27.56 -7.46 -2.38
CA PRO A 19 -28.86 -7.10 -2.91
C PRO A 19 -29.38 -8.10 -3.93
N SER A 20 -30.57 -8.64 -3.71
CA SER A 20 -31.22 -9.62 -4.61
C SER A 20 -32.03 -8.96 -5.72
N GLU A 21 -32.51 -7.73 -5.47
CA GLU A 21 -33.39 -7.00 -6.41
C GLU A 21 -32.60 -5.94 -7.17
N TRP A 22 -32.18 -6.28 -8.39
CA TRP A 22 -31.48 -5.38 -9.28
C TRP A 22 -32.41 -4.72 -10.29
N ARG A 23 -32.25 -3.41 -10.46
CA ARG A 23 -32.79 -2.65 -11.59
C ARG A 23 -31.70 -2.50 -12.64
N SER A 24 -32.02 -2.80 -13.89
CA SER A 24 -31.06 -2.72 -14.99
C SER A 24 -31.41 -1.60 -15.95
N GLY A 25 -30.37 -0.97 -16.52
CA GLY A 25 -30.42 -0.03 -17.62
C GLY A 25 -29.36 -0.34 -18.66
N ALA A 26 -29.22 0.51 -19.67
CA ALA A 26 -28.18 0.35 -20.67
C ALA A 26 -26.79 0.54 -20.04
N GLY A 27 -25.97 -0.51 -20.03
CA GLY A 27 -24.62 -0.51 -19.49
C GLY A 27 -24.52 -0.43 -17.95
N TRP A 28 -25.60 -0.67 -17.20
CA TRP A 28 -25.54 -0.68 -15.73
C TRP A 28 -26.67 -1.50 -15.10
N ARG A 29 -26.44 -1.91 -13.87
CA ARG A 29 -27.50 -2.35 -12.96
C ARG A 29 -27.29 -1.70 -11.59
N SER A 30 -28.36 -1.55 -10.81
CA SER A 30 -28.27 -0.98 -9.46
C SER A 30 -29.22 -1.66 -8.50
N ALA A 31 -28.84 -1.69 -7.23
CA ALA A 31 -29.65 -2.18 -6.14
C ALA A 31 -29.64 -1.21 -4.95
N THR A 32 -30.70 -1.22 -4.16
CA THR A 32 -30.80 -0.37 -2.97
C THR A 32 -29.89 -0.90 -1.88
N LEU A 33 -29.12 -0.01 -1.28
CA LEU A 33 -28.40 -0.25 -0.03
C LEU A 33 -29.29 0.24 1.12
N GLU A 34 -29.44 -0.56 2.14
CA GLU A 34 -30.14 -0.16 3.35
C GLU A 34 -29.11 0.43 4.31
N PRO A 35 -29.13 1.75 4.55
CA PRO A 35 -28.23 2.35 5.54
C PRO A 35 -28.49 1.74 6.92
N PRO A 36 -27.46 1.55 7.74
CA PRO A 36 -27.62 1.00 9.07
C PRO A 36 -28.48 1.90 9.94
N ASN A 37 -29.42 1.30 10.68
CA ASN A 37 -30.20 2.03 11.69
C ASN A 37 -29.34 2.16 12.97
N ARG A 38 -28.37 3.05 12.94
CA ARG A 38 -27.45 3.32 14.07
C ARG A 38 -27.84 4.62 14.76
N SER A 39 -28.97 4.61 15.50
CA SER A 39 -29.40 5.79 16.23
C SER A 39 -28.36 6.19 17.29
N GLY A 40 -27.78 7.38 17.15
CA GLY A 40 -26.75 7.91 18.06
C GLY A 40 -25.31 7.50 17.72
N ALA A 41 -25.06 6.92 16.55
CA ALA A 41 -23.69 6.66 16.07
C ALA A 41 -22.93 7.99 15.88
N THR A 42 -21.68 8.00 16.34
CA THR A 42 -20.73 9.09 16.08
C THR A 42 -19.97 8.79 14.79
N ILE A 43 -19.59 9.82 14.06
CA ILE A 43 -18.71 9.71 12.89
C ILE A 43 -17.41 8.99 13.30
N GLY A 44 -16.85 8.19 12.40
CA GLY A 44 -15.63 7.42 12.60
C GLY A 44 -15.91 5.92 12.68
N PHE A 45 -15.08 5.18 13.39
CA PHE A 45 -15.07 3.72 13.36
C PHE A 45 -15.33 3.10 14.73
N THR A 46 -15.90 1.90 14.69
CA THR A 46 -15.95 0.99 15.84
C THR A 46 -14.97 -0.14 15.62
N GLN A 47 -13.96 -0.25 16.48
CA GLN A 47 -13.01 -1.35 16.42
C GLN A 47 -13.67 -2.66 16.87
N LEU A 48 -13.57 -3.69 16.04
CA LEU A 48 -14.00 -5.06 16.33
C LEU A 48 -12.76 -5.93 16.53
N GLU A 49 -12.73 -6.69 17.61
CA GLU A 49 -11.61 -7.60 17.87
C GLU A 49 -11.75 -8.89 17.04
N GLY A 50 -10.63 -9.38 16.48
CA GLY A 50 -10.61 -10.60 15.67
C GLY A 50 -11.25 -11.80 16.37
N THR A 51 -11.09 -11.91 17.69
CA THR A 51 -11.71 -13.00 18.46
C THR A 51 -13.24 -12.96 18.50
N SER A 52 -13.85 -11.79 18.43
CA SER A 52 -15.32 -11.64 18.39
C SER A 52 -15.89 -11.91 17.01
N THR A 53 -15.06 -11.76 15.97
CA THR A 53 -15.45 -11.96 14.56
C THR A 53 -15.12 -13.35 14.02
N GLY A 54 -14.41 -14.19 14.80
CA GLY A 54 -13.94 -15.50 14.36
C GLY A 54 -12.57 -15.49 13.69
N ILE A 55 -11.91 -14.33 13.56
CA ILE A 55 -10.56 -14.24 13.01
C ILE A 55 -9.56 -14.63 14.09
N THR A 56 -9.01 -15.85 13.98
CA THR A 56 -8.07 -16.43 14.95
C THR A 56 -6.61 -16.30 14.54
N PHE A 57 -6.34 -15.63 13.42
CA PHE A 57 -5.00 -15.38 12.91
C PHE A 57 -4.23 -14.41 13.83
N THR A 58 -2.91 -14.59 13.91
CA THR A 58 -2.00 -13.66 14.58
C THR A 58 -0.73 -13.51 13.74
N ASN A 59 -0.42 -12.29 13.34
CA ASN A 59 0.81 -11.97 12.61
C ASN A 59 1.97 -11.84 13.61
N ALA A 60 2.56 -12.95 14.02
CA ALA A 60 3.59 -13.00 15.04
C ALA A 60 4.93 -13.47 14.49
N ILE A 61 6.00 -12.90 15.03
CA ILE A 61 7.38 -13.31 14.82
C ILE A 61 8.03 -13.52 16.19
N SER A 62 8.95 -14.47 16.31
CA SER A 62 9.70 -14.62 17.56
C SER A 62 10.56 -13.39 17.84
N GLY A 63 10.65 -12.99 19.11
CA GLY A 63 11.47 -11.84 19.49
C GLY A 63 12.94 -11.97 19.08
N GLU A 64 13.49 -13.19 19.07
CA GLU A 64 14.85 -13.45 18.59
C GLU A 64 14.96 -13.22 17.07
N LEU A 65 14.01 -13.73 16.28
CA LEU A 65 14.02 -13.57 14.82
C LEU A 65 13.85 -12.09 14.43
N SER A 66 12.94 -11.37 15.12
CA SER A 66 12.74 -9.93 14.94
C SER A 66 14.02 -9.10 15.19
N LEU A 67 14.81 -9.48 16.19
CA LEU A 67 16.08 -8.81 16.49
C LEU A 67 17.22 -9.18 15.52
N ARG A 68 17.18 -10.38 14.94
CA ARG A 68 18.19 -10.87 13.98
C ARG A 68 17.94 -10.42 12.56
N HIS A 69 16.66 -10.22 12.20
CA HIS A 69 16.21 -9.87 10.86
C HIS A 69 15.38 -8.59 10.91
N SER A 70 16.05 -7.46 10.73
CA SER A 70 15.42 -6.13 10.81
C SER A 70 14.29 -5.95 9.77
N ILE A 71 14.47 -6.48 8.57
CA ILE A 71 13.52 -6.38 7.44
C ILE A 71 12.16 -7.00 7.79
N LEU A 72 12.16 -8.10 8.56
CA LEU A 72 10.90 -8.75 8.93
C LEU A 72 10.01 -7.89 9.84
N ASN A 73 10.56 -6.83 10.44
CA ASN A 73 9.78 -5.87 11.22
C ASN A 73 8.98 -4.88 10.36
N ASN A 74 9.20 -4.87 9.04
CA ASN A 74 8.39 -4.12 8.08
C ASN A 74 6.97 -4.70 7.92
N GLY A 75 6.73 -5.89 8.48
CA GLY A 75 5.41 -6.48 8.68
C GLY A 75 4.79 -7.15 7.47
N SER A 76 3.47 -7.25 7.51
CA SER A 76 2.69 -7.99 6.53
C SER A 76 1.37 -7.30 6.22
N GLY A 77 0.85 -7.57 5.03
CA GLY A 77 -0.38 -6.97 4.50
C GLY A 77 -1.61 -7.86 4.61
N VAL A 78 -2.69 -7.33 4.04
CA VAL A 78 -4.00 -7.98 3.92
C VAL A 78 -4.57 -7.69 2.52
N ALA A 79 -5.28 -8.65 1.94
CA ALA A 79 -6.05 -8.46 0.72
C ALA A 79 -7.53 -8.73 0.98
N ALA A 80 -8.40 -7.89 0.40
CA ALA A 80 -9.84 -7.95 0.53
C ALA A 80 -10.51 -8.19 -0.84
N GLY A 81 -11.39 -9.20 -0.93
CA GLY A 81 -12.12 -9.52 -2.17
C GLY A 81 -13.04 -10.71 -1.99
N ASP A 82 -14.09 -10.80 -2.79
CA ASP A 82 -15.03 -11.93 -2.83
C ASP A 82 -14.41 -13.08 -3.64
N VAL A 83 -13.87 -14.09 -2.95
CA VAL A 83 -13.12 -15.18 -3.61
C VAL A 83 -13.99 -16.38 -4.01
N ASP A 84 -15.26 -16.43 -3.59
CA ASP A 84 -16.14 -17.54 -3.93
C ASP A 84 -17.46 -17.11 -4.60
N GLY A 85 -17.59 -15.83 -4.93
CA GLY A 85 -18.70 -15.27 -5.69
C GLY A 85 -20.01 -15.18 -4.92
N ASP A 86 -19.98 -15.26 -3.58
CA ASP A 86 -21.17 -15.23 -2.74
C ASP A 86 -21.68 -13.80 -2.41
N GLY A 87 -20.90 -12.77 -2.80
CA GLY A 87 -21.21 -11.36 -2.62
C GLY A 87 -20.72 -10.77 -1.30
N TRP A 88 -20.03 -11.54 -0.46
CA TRP A 88 -19.37 -11.05 0.73
C TRP A 88 -17.87 -10.89 0.49
N CYS A 89 -17.30 -9.82 1.02
CA CYS A 89 -15.86 -9.59 0.88
C CYS A 89 -15.07 -10.43 1.88
N ASP A 90 -14.22 -11.33 1.38
CA ASP A 90 -13.33 -12.21 2.14
C ASP A 90 -12.00 -11.54 2.43
N LEU A 91 -11.22 -12.09 3.39
CA LEU A 91 -9.98 -11.50 3.87
C LEU A 91 -8.82 -12.50 3.85
N TYR A 92 -7.72 -12.14 3.18
CA TYR A 92 -6.47 -12.90 3.20
C TYR A 92 -5.40 -12.14 3.97
N PHE A 93 -4.88 -12.72 5.05
CA PHE A 93 -3.82 -12.14 5.88
C PHE A 93 -2.48 -12.80 5.63
N CYS A 94 -1.45 -12.00 5.39
CA CYS A 94 -0.06 -12.45 5.35
C CYS A 94 0.54 -12.55 6.75
N GLY A 95 1.35 -13.59 7.00
CA GLY A 95 2.07 -13.81 8.25
C GLY A 95 3.57 -13.79 8.05
N ILE A 96 4.26 -12.84 8.71
CA ILE A 96 5.72 -12.66 8.53
C ILE A 96 6.54 -13.78 9.18
N GLY A 97 6.09 -14.35 10.26
CA GLY A 97 6.81 -15.41 10.99
C GLY A 97 6.06 -16.74 11.07
N GLY A 98 4.97 -16.90 10.35
CA GLY A 98 4.10 -18.06 10.45
C GLY A 98 3.47 -18.49 9.14
N ARG A 99 2.20 -18.85 9.22
CA ARG A 99 1.35 -19.16 8.08
C ARG A 99 0.48 -17.95 7.73
N ASN A 100 0.06 -17.85 6.48
CA ASN A 100 -0.99 -16.95 6.05
C ASN A 100 -2.38 -17.55 6.38
N ALA A 101 -3.43 -16.73 6.28
CA ALA A 101 -4.78 -17.22 6.54
C ALA A 101 -5.80 -16.54 5.62
N LEU A 102 -6.73 -17.35 5.08
CA LEU A 102 -7.89 -16.91 4.31
C LEU A 102 -9.15 -17.12 5.13
N PHE A 103 -9.91 -16.06 5.29
CA PHE A 103 -11.16 -16.06 6.04
C PHE A 103 -12.33 -15.72 5.11
N ARG A 104 -13.28 -16.64 5.00
CA ARG A 104 -14.56 -16.41 4.33
C ARG A 104 -15.46 -15.55 5.21
N ASN A 105 -16.04 -14.51 4.67
CA ASN A 105 -17.04 -13.68 5.31
C ASN A 105 -18.42 -14.39 5.23
N GLN A 106 -19.07 -14.54 6.37
CA GLN A 106 -20.40 -15.17 6.49
C GLN A 106 -21.51 -14.13 6.74
N GLY A 107 -21.18 -12.85 6.61
CA GLY A 107 -22.04 -11.74 6.99
C GLY A 107 -22.16 -11.56 8.51
N GLY A 108 -22.65 -10.36 8.93
CA GLY A 108 -22.81 -10.02 10.34
C GLY A 108 -21.50 -10.05 11.13
N TRP A 109 -20.40 -9.66 10.51
CA TRP A 109 -19.05 -9.62 11.11
C TRP A 109 -18.55 -10.97 11.60
N ARG A 110 -18.91 -12.05 10.91
CA ARG A 110 -18.48 -13.42 11.21
C ARG A 110 -17.63 -13.96 10.08
N PHE A 111 -16.45 -14.44 10.42
CA PHE A 111 -15.48 -14.96 9.47
C PHE A 111 -15.11 -16.40 9.82
N GLN A 112 -14.98 -17.23 8.80
CA GLN A 112 -14.58 -18.64 8.91
C GLN A 112 -13.21 -18.86 8.29
N ASP A 113 -12.26 -19.44 9.04
CA ASP A 113 -10.97 -19.86 8.49
C ASP A 113 -11.17 -20.98 7.47
N ILE A 114 -10.88 -20.70 6.19
CA ILE A 114 -10.91 -21.68 5.08
C ILE A 114 -9.52 -21.95 4.50
N THR A 115 -8.45 -21.49 5.15
CA THR A 115 -7.06 -21.54 4.66
C THR A 115 -6.64 -22.91 4.17
N ALA A 116 -6.87 -23.95 4.99
CA ALA A 116 -6.48 -25.32 4.65
C ALA A 116 -7.30 -25.87 3.46
N GLN A 117 -8.58 -25.52 3.38
CA GLN A 117 -9.46 -25.89 2.27
C GLN A 117 -9.04 -25.19 0.97
N ALA A 118 -8.68 -23.91 1.08
CA ALA A 118 -8.20 -23.06 -0.02
C ALA A 118 -6.77 -23.39 -0.47
N ARG A 119 -5.93 -24.01 0.38
CA ARG A 119 -4.52 -24.36 0.12
C ARG A 119 -3.59 -23.17 -0.08
N VAL A 120 -3.82 -22.09 0.66
CA VAL A 120 -3.09 -20.83 0.51
C VAL A 120 -2.31 -20.41 1.76
N GLU A 121 -2.00 -21.36 2.66
CA GLU A 121 -1.33 -21.02 3.92
C GLU A 121 0.11 -20.56 3.79
N CYS A 122 0.79 -20.82 2.67
CA CYS A 122 2.17 -20.41 2.39
C CYS A 122 3.13 -20.67 3.56
N ALA A 123 2.99 -21.84 4.22
CA ALA A 123 3.76 -22.17 5.41
C ALA A 123 5.27 -22.14 5.16
N GLY A 124 6.03 -21.60 6.12
CA GLY A 124 7.49 -21.60 6.09
C GLY A 124 8.12 -20.48 5.27
N GLN A 125 7.33 -19.50 4.79
CA GLN A 125 7.86 -18.26 4.19
C GLN A 125 7.52 -17.05 5.05
N ALA A 126 8.34 -15.98 4.93
CA ALA A 126 8.09 -14.69 5.54
C ALA A 126 7.25 -13.84 4.58
N SER A 127 5.92 -14.04 4.62
CA SER A 127 5.01 -13.36 3.69
C SER A 127 4.84 -11.89 4.03
N THR A 128 4.99 -11.04 3.03
CA THR A 128 4.90 -9.58 3.12
C THR A 128 3.57 -9.07 2.58
N GLY A 129 3.37 -9.04 1.29
CA GLY A 129 2.20 -8.49 0.63
C GLY A 129 1.24 -9.54 0.10
N ALA A 130 -0.03 -9.16 -0.06
CA ALA A 130 -1.05 -9.93 -0.76
C ALA A 130 -1.86 -9.04 -1.69
N LEU A 131 -2.29 -9.63 -2.82
CA LEU A 131 -3.14 -9.00 -3.81
C LEU A 131 -4.13 -10.02 -4.37
N LEU A 132 -5.40 -9.64 -4.46
CA LEU A 132 -6.46 -10.41 -5.12
C LEU A 132 -6.85 -9.72 -6.41
N ALA A 133 -6.68 -10.38 -7.57
CA ALA A 133 -7.03 -9.86 -8.90
C ALA A 133 -7.37 -11.01 -9.85
N ASP A 134 -8.22 -10.77 -10.82
CA ASP A 134 -8.42 -11.66 -11.96
C ASP A 134 -7.21 -11.49 -12.91
N VAL A 135 -6.29 -12.47 -12.91
CA VAL A 135 -5.04 -12.38 -13.70
C VAL A 135 -5.08 -13.19 -14.99
N ASP A 136 -6.08 -14.07 -15.17
CA ASP A 136 -6.22 -14.89 -16.36
C ASP A 136 -7.50 -14.60 -17.17
N GLY A 137 -8.34 -13.66 -16.70
CA GLY A 137 -9.50 -13.13 -17.42
C GLY A 137 -10.75 -13.99 -17.27
N ASP A 138 -10.80 -14.91 -16.31
CA ASP A 138 -11.92 -15.84 -16.09
C ASP A 138 -13.01 -15.30 -15.15
N ARG A 139 -12.79 -14.14 -14.51
CA ARG A 139 -13.64 -13.39 -13.56
C ARG A 139 -13.59 -13.89 -12.13
N ASP A 140 -12.70 -14.78 -11.81
CA ASP A 140 -12.43 -15.22 -10.46
C ASP A 140 -11.22 -14.47 -9.91
N LEU A 141 -11.25 -14.11 -8.62
CA LEU A 141 -10.10 -13.40 -8.02
C LEU A 141 -9.00 -14.38 -7.67
N ASP A 142 -7.88 -14.29 -8.37
CA ASP A 142 -6.66 -15.02 -8.08
C ASP A 142 -5.86 -14.34 -6.96
N LEU A 143 -4.93 -15.07 -6.36
CA LEU A 143 -4.14 -14.61 -5.24
C LEU A 143 -2.65 -14.53 -5.59
N LEU A 144 -2.07 -13.33 -5.46
CA LEU A 144 -0.62 -13.12 -5.47
C LEU A 144 -0.13 -12.87 -4.04
N VAL A 145 1.01 -13.47 -3.68
CA VAL A 145 1.63 -13.33 -2.35
C VAL A 145 3.11 -13.08 -2.51
N THR A 146 3.61 -12.00 -1.93
CA THR A 146 5.05 -11.70 -1.85
C THR A 146 5.67 -12.18 -0.55
N SER A 147 6.99 -12.37 -0.55
CA SER A 147 7.73 -12.76 0.65
C SER A 147 9.20 -12.36 0.58
N VAL A 148 9.81 -12.15 1.75
CA VAL A 148 11.26 -11.91 1.86
C VAL A 148 12.01 -13.21 1.50
N GLY A 149 12.82 -13.16 0.44
CA GLY A 149 13.61 -14.29 -0.05
C GLY A 149 12.84 -15.35 -0.84
N GLY A 150 11.50 -15.24 -0.93
CA GLY A 150 10.66 -16.14 -1.71
C GLY A 150 10.15 -15.52 -3.03
N GLY A 151 10.21 -14.19 -3.15
CA GLY A 151 9.64 -13.46 -4.29
C GLY A 151 8.12 -13.44 -4.26
N ALA A 152 7.50 -13.41 -5.45
CA ALA A 152 6.06 -13.44 -5.63
C ALA A 152 5.59 -14.85 -6.06
N ARG A 153 4.45 -15.30 -5.53
CA ARG A 153 3.76 -16.56 -5.87
C ARG A 153 2.36 -16.27 -6.36
N LEU A 154 1.91 -17.01 -7.36
CA LEU A 154 0.57 -16.92 -7.92
C LEU A 154 -0.22 -18.19 -7.63
N PHE A 155 -1.48 -18.01 -7.21
CA PHE A 155 -2.45 -19.06 -6.99
C PHE A 155 -3.72 -18.76 -7.78
N LEU A 156 -4.06 -19.59 -8.76
CA LEU A 156 -5.28 -19.47 -9.55
C LEU A 156 -6.48 -20.03 -8.77
N ASN A 157 -7.58 -19.30 -8.78
CA ASN A 157 -8.83 -19.66 -8.12
C ASN A 157 -9.72 -20.50 -9.04
N ASP A 158 -10.66 -21.25 -8.50
CA ASP A 158 -11.72 -21.97 -9.23
C ASP A 158 -13.10 -21.30 -9.12
N GLY A 159 -13.16 -20.04 -8.70
CA GLY A 159 -14.37 -19.28 -8.43
C GLY A 159 -15.18 -19.74 -7.22
N LYS A 160 -14.60 -20.59 -6.38
CA LYS A 160 -15.23 -21.16 -5.16
C LYS A 160 -14.31 -21.09 -3.95
N GLY A 161 -13.32 -20.22 -4.00
CA GLY A 161 -12.33 -20.06 -2.93
C GLY A 161 -11.36 -21.24 -2.79
N ARG A 162 -11.12 -21.99 -3.88
CA ARG A 162 -10.12 -23.06 -3.90
C ARG A 162 -9.02 -22.68 -4.89
N PHE A 163 -7.82 -22.64 -4.40
CA PHE A 163 -6.67 -22.15 -5.17
C PHE A 163 -5.72 -23.28 -5.55
N SER A 164 -5.05 -23.07 -6.68
CA SER A 164 -3.98 -23.95 -7.17
C SER A 164 -2.75 -23.10 -7.50
N GLU A 165 -1.60 -23.40 -6.88
CA GLU A 165 -0.37 -22.66 -7.15
C GLU A 165 0.10 -22.88 -8.58
N MET A 166 0.36 -21.78 -9.29
CA MET A 166 0.91 -21.80 -10.64
C MET A 166 2.44 -21.72 -10.61
N LEU A 167 3.08 -22.89 -10.65
CA LEU A 167 4.54 -23.00 -10.51
C LEU A 167 5.32 -22.48 -11.73
N ASP A 168 4.70 -22.40 -12.90
CA ASP A 168 5.26 -21.89 -14.16
C ASP A 168 4.74 -20.51 -14.55
N SER A 169 4.35 -19.71 -13.54
CA SER A 169 3.84 -18.34 -13.72
C SER A 169 4.87 -17.36 -14.27
N GLY A 170 6.16 -17.65 -14.23
CA GLY A 170 7.24 -16.71 -14.62
C GLY A 170 7.71 -15.78 -13.51
N LEU A 171 7.07 -15.78 -12.34
CA LEU A 171 7.42 -14.93 -11.18
C LEU A 171 8.58 -15.55 -10.37
N LEU A 172 9.79 -15.59 -10.96
CA LEU A 172 10.89 -16.41 -10.45
C LEU A 172 11.94 -15.67 -9.60
N ARG A 173 11.85 -14.34 -9.44
CA ARG A 173 12.85 -13.60 -8.67
C ARG A 173 12.63 -13.79 -7.17
N LYS A 174 13.62 -14.39 -6.51
CA LYS A 174 13.62 -14.64 -5.05
C LYS A 174 14.35 -13.51 -4.32
N LEU A 175 13.77 -12.32 -4.35
CA LEU A 175 14.28 -11.10 -3.73
C LEU A 175 13.49 -10.76 -2.45
N GLY A 176 13.81 -9.65 -1.83
CA GLY A 176 13.09 -9.12 -0.67
C GLY A 176 11.79 -8.43 -1.07
N ALA A 177 10.88 -9.17 -1.69
CA ALA A 177 9.65 -8.64 -2.25
C ALA A 177 8.71 -8.10 -1.16
N MET A 178 8.18 -6.89 -1.40
CA MET A 178 7.30 -6.16 -0.50
C MET A 178 5.92 -5.94 -1.14
N SER A 179 5.60 -4.74 -1.55
CA SER A 179 4.30 -4.38 -2.11
C SER A 179 4.19 -4.72 -3.60
N MET A 180 2.94 -4.82 -4.04
CA MET A 180 2.57 -5.09 -5.43
C MET A 180 1.51 -4.10 -5.91
N ALA A 181 1.53 -3.81 -7.21
CA ALA A 181 0.46 -3.11 -7.90
C ALA A 181 0.28 -3.70 -9.30
N MET A 182 -0.96 -3.65 -9.82
CA MET A 182 -1.29 -4.12 -11.17
C MET A 182 -2.00 -3.05 -11.98
N ALA A 183 -1.68 -3.00 -13.27
CA ALA A 183 -2.35 -2.18 -14.28
C ALA A 183 -2.10 -2.77 -15.67
N ASP A 184 -2.96 -2.44 -16.63
CA ASP A 184 -2.73 -2.70 -18.05
C ASP A 184 -1.77 -1.62 -18.60
N ILE A 185 -0.47 -1.96 -18.72
CA ILE A 185 0.57 -0.98 -19.07
C ILE A 185 0.75 -0.77 -20.59
N ASP A 186 0.35 -1.73 -21.41
CA ASP A 186 0.56 -1.67 -22.86
C ASP A 186 -0.74 -1.66 -23.68
N GLY A 187 -1.90 -1.71 -23.03
CA GLY A 187 -3.21 -1.54 -23.62
C GLY A 187 -3.80 -2.81 -24.23
N ASP A 188 -3.27 -3.98 -23.90
CA ASP A 188 -3.79 -5.28 -24.35
C ASP A 188 -4.94 -5.81 -23.48
N GLY A 189 -5.13 -5.23 -22.31
CA GLY A 189 -6.18 -5.53 -21.36
C GLY A 189 -5.77 -6.51 -20.24
N ASP A 190 -4.67 -7.26 -20.39
CA ASP A 190 -4.12 -8.07 -19.31
C ASP A 190 -3.54 -7.17 -18.20
N LEU A 191 -3.67 -7.59 -16.93
CA LEU A 191 -3.12 -6.83 -15.82
C LEU A 191 -1.66 -7.22 -15.58
N ASP A 192 -0.75 -6.28 -15.83
CA ASP A 192 0.67 -6.41 -15.59
C ASP A 192 1.01 -6.16 -14.13
N LEU A 193 2.14 -6.69 -13.67
CA LEU A 193 2.52 -6.70 -12.26
C LEU A 193 3.83 -5.96 -12.01
N TYR A 194 3.81 -4.98 -11.09
CA TYR A 194 5.02 -4.44 -10.48
C TYR A 194 5.20 -4.99 -9.07
N VAL A 195 6.44 -5.40 -8.73
CA VAL A 195 6.85 -5.87 -7.40
C VAL A 195 7.96 -4.98 -6.90
N ALA A 196 7.70 -4.24 -5.83
CA ALA A 196 8.72 -3.46 -5.12
C ALA A 196 9.59 -4.42 -4.27
N ASN A 197 10.91 -4.29 -4.36
CA ASN A 197 11.85 -5.12 -3.63
C ASN A 197 12.70 -4.28 -2.68
N TYR A 198 12.72 -4.65 -1.40
CA TYR A 198 13.54 -4.02 -0.38
C TYR A 198 14.93 -4.65 -0.33
N ARG A 199 15.06 -5.71 0.43
CA ARG A 199 16.21 -6.63 0.48
C ARG A 199 15.85 -7.93 1.19
N THR A 200 16.60 -8.97 0.90
CA THR A 200 16.52 -10.24 1.65
C THR A 200 17.20 -10.17 3.02
N THR A 201 18.33 -9.48 3.13
CA THR A 201 19.11 -9.28 4.37
C THR A 201 19.85 -7.95 4.32
N THR A 202 20.17 -7.38 5.48
CA THR A 202 21.02 -6.19 5.59
C THR A 202 22.35 -6.52 6.30
N ILE A 203 23.35 -5.67 6.11
CA ILE A 203 24.61 -5.79 6.85
C ILE A 203 24.41 -5.70 8.37
N GLN A 204 23.34 -5.04 8.80
CA GLN A 204 22.99 -4.97 10.23
C GLN A 204 22.53 -6.32 10.78
N ASP A 205 21.95 -7.18 9.93
CA ASP A 205 21.48 -8.52 10.30
C ASP A 205 22.64 -9.55 10.31
N GLU A 206 23.77 -9.19 9.73
CA GLU A 206 25.00 -10.01 9.63
C GLU A 206 26.13 -9.44 10.50
N PRO A 207 26.03 -9.48 11.84
CA PRO A 207 27.03 -8.90 12.72
C PRO A 207 28.36 -9.64 12.56
N GLY A 208 29.42 -8.89 12.30
CA GLY A 208 30.76 -9.43 12.05
C GLY A 208 31.17 -9.44 10.59
N THR A 209 30.32 -8.96 9.68
CA THR A 209 30.67 -8.75 8.27
C THR A 209 31.94 -7.89 8.16
N ARG A 210 32.90 -8.36 7.38
CA ARG A 210 34.17 -7.69 7.12
C ARG A 210 34.17 -7.13 5.71
N LEU A 211 34.19 -5.81 5.60
CA LEU A 211 34.33 -5.10 4.35
C LEU A 211 35.77 -4.66 4.15
N VAL A 212 36.34 -4.92 2.99
CA VAL A 212 37.68 -4.44 2.61
C VAL A 212 37.52 -3.43 1.48
N LEU A 213 38.01 -2.21 1.73
CA LEU A 213 38.00 -1.13 0.75
C LEU A 213 39.23 -1.16 -0.13
N SER A 214 39.11 -0.74 -1.38
CA SER A 214 40.21 -0.42 -2.30
C SER A 214 39.95 0.92 -2.98
N ASN A 215 40.94 1.48 -3.64
CA ASN A 215 40.78 2.67 -4.45
C ASN A 215 40.85 2.27 -5.93
N GLU A 216 39.77 2.53 -6.68
CA GLU A 216 39.71 2.28 -8.11
C GLU A 216 39.39 3.58 -8.85
N GLY A 217 40.30 4.00 -9.72
CA GLY A 217 40.16 5.25 -10.46
C GLY A 217 40.06 6.51 -9.60
N GLY A 218 40.66 6.50 -8.38
CA GLY A 218 40.58 7.63 -7.44
C GLY A 218 39.33 7.65 -6.54
N ARG A 219 38.45 6.64 -6.64
CA ARG A 219 37.27 6.49 -5.79
C ARG A 219 37.39 5.28 -4.89
N PRO A 220 37.04 5.38 -3.59
CA PRO A 220 36.98 4.23 -2.72
C PRO A 220 35.80 3.32 -3.15
N VAL A 221 36.08 2.00 -3.18
CA VAL A 221 35.06 0.97 -3.50
C VAL A 221 35.22 -0.19 -2.52
N VAL A 222 34.11 -0.91 -2.25
CA VAL A 222 34.15 -2.16 -1.49
C VAL A 222 34.68 -3.26 -2.41
N LYS A 223 35.87 -3.80 -2.08
CA LYS A 223 36.55 -4.83 -2.86
C LYS A 223 36.11 -6.24 -2.51
N THR A 224 36.00 -6.52 -1.20
CA THR A 224 35.55 -7.84 -0.72
C THR A 224 34.62 -7.72 0.45
N VAL A 225 33.69 -8.67 0.55
CA VAL A 225 32.80 -8.91 1.70
C VAL A 225 33.13 -10.29 2.25
N ASN A 226 33.52 -10.36 3.52
CA ASN A 226 33.95 -11.62 4.17
C ASN A 226 35.01 -12.42 3.39
N GLY A 227 35.89 -11.71 2.64
CA GLY A 227 36.92 -12.32 1.79
C GLY A 227 36.44 -12.72 0.39
N VAL A 228 35.13 -12.63 0.08
CA VAL A 228 34.58 -12.84 -1.27
C VAL A 228 34.69 -11.55 -2.07
N ALA A 229 35.19 -11.61 -3.30
CA ALA A 229 35.24 -10.45 -4.19
C ALA A 229 33.82 -9.96 -4.53
N VAL A 230 33.62 -8.64 -4.50
CA VAL A 230 32.30 -8.04 -4.84
C VAL A 230 31.97 -8.26 -6.31
N LYS A 231 32.90 -7.96 -7.20
CA LYS A 231 32.71 -8.08 -8.65
C LYS A 231 32.44 -9.53 -9.09
N GLY A 232 31.32 -9.77 -9.75
CA GLY A 232 30.91 -11.09 -10.24
C GLY A 232 30.37 -12.01 -9.14
N SER A 233 29.99 -11.49 -7.98
CA SER A 233 29.39 -12.23 -6.88
C SER A 233 28.00 -11.71 -6.53
N GLU A 234 27.33 -12.34 -5.54
CA GLU A 234 26.05 -11.89 -4.95
C GLU A 234 26.12 -10.50 -4.29
N TYR A 235 27.33 -9.98 -4.05
CA TYR A 235 27.56 -8.66 -3.47
C TYR A 235 27.70 -7.55 -4.53
N GLU A 236 27.64 -7.87 -5.82
CA GLU A 236 27.80 -6.87 -6.88
C GLU A 236 26.66 -5.84 -6.83
N GLY A 237 27.04 -4.56 -6.75
CA GLY A 237 26.09 -3.46 -6.59
C GLY A 237 25.51 -3.28 -5.17
N ARG A 238 25.76 -4.19 -4.22
CA ARG A 238 25.20 -4.12 -2.87
C ARG A 238 25.73 -2.93 -2.05
N PHE A 239 26.97 -2.50 -2.28
CA PHE A 239 27.59 -1.45 -1.49
C PHE A 239 28.19 -0.35 -2.35
N ASP A 240 27.91 0.88 -1.98
CA ASP A 240 28.60 2.07 -2.45
C ASP A 240 29.42 2.70 -1.32
N VAL A 241 30.35 3.58 -1.67
CA VAL A 241 31.13 4.35 -0.71
C VAL A 241 30.89 5.83 -0.96
N GLY A 242 30.27 6.50 0.01
CA GLY A 242 29.97 7.91 -0.06
C GLY A 242 31.22 8.80 -0.02
N ALA A 243 31.05 10.09 -0.25
CA ALA A 243 32.13 11.06 -0.35
C ALA A 243 32.95 11.23 0.94
N SER A 244 32.35 10.99 2.10
CA SER A 244 33.01 11.01 3.43
C SER A 244 33.62 9.66 3.82
N GLY A 245 33.52 8.65 2.93
CA GLY A 245 34.03 7.29 3.17
C GLY A 245 33.04 6.39 3.93
N GLU A 246 31.81 6.84 4.13
CA GLU A 246 30.72 6.01 4.67
C GLU A 246 30.34 4.91 3.67
N ILE A 247 30.03 3.73 4.19
CA ILE A 247 29.55 2.62 3.38
C ILE A 247 28.04 2.71 3.34
N LEU A 248 27.51 2.82 2.13
CA LEU A 248 26.09 2.82 1.84
C LEU A 248 25.70 1.43 1.31
N GLU A 249 24.67 0.84 1.88
CA GLU A 249 24.11 -0.42 1.40
C GLU A 249 22.93 -0.12 0.49
N ASN A 250 22.93 -0.67 -0.71
CA ASN A 250 21.85 -0.50 -1.70
C ASN A 250 20.78 -1.58 -1.52
N GLY A 251 19.56 -1.29 -1.96
CA GLY A 251 18.45 -2.22 -2.03
C GLY A 251 18.62 -3.31 -3.10
N GLU A 252 17.54 -3.98 -3.44
CA GLU A 252 17.45 -4.95 -4.53
C GLU A 252 16.64 -4.36 -5.69
N PRO A 253 16.88 -4.78 -6.96
CA PRO A 253 16.14 -4.22 -8.08
C PRO A 253 14.67 -4.63 -8.02
N ASP A 254 13.77 -3.69 -8.24
CA ASP A 254 12.36 -3.96 -8.44
C ASP A 254 12.12 -4.80 -9.70
N ALA A 255 10.91 -5.32 -9.85
CA ALA A 255 10.55 -6.13 -10.98
C ALA A 255 9.20 -5.67 -11.59
N LEU A 256 9.22 -5.35 -12.88
CA LEU A 256 8.02 -5.16 -13.70
C LEU A 256 7.85 -6.39 -14.58
N TYR A 257 6.69 -7.00 -14.52
CA TYR A 257 6.33 -8.17 -15.31
C TYR A 257 5.15 -7.83 -16.22
N ARG A 258 5.27 -8.16 -17.50
CA ARG A 258 4.15 -8.16 -18.41
C ARG A 258 3.37 -9.47 -18.28
N ASN A 259 2.07 -9.40 -18.19
CA ASN A 259 1.19 -10.55 -18.28
C ASN A 259 1.05 -10.98 -19.77
N GLU A 260 1.34 -12.22 -20.05
CA GLU A 260 1.24 -12.80 -21.42
C GLU A 260 -0.09 -13.58 -21.57
N GLY A 261 -1.04 -13.34 -20.66
CA GLY A 261 -2.30 -14.06 -20.56
C GLY A 261 -2.22 -15.38 -19.79
N ASN A 262 -3.39 -15.83 -19.31
CA ASN A 262 -3.54 -17.09 -18.56
C ASN A 262 -2.60 -17.19 -17.33
N GLY A 263 -2.34 -16.08 -16.63
CA GLY A 263 -1.50 -16.03 -15.44
C GLY A 263 0.01 -16.20 -15.67
N ARG A 264 0.48 -16.02 -16.92
CA ARG A 264 1.91 -16.12 -17.27
C ARG A 264 2.54 -14.75 -17.38
N PHE A 265 3.61 -14.55 -16.64
CA PHE A 265 4.30 -13.27 -16.54
C PHE A 265 5.71 -13.34 -17.13
N ALA A 266 6.07 -12.35 -17.93
CA ALA A 266 7.39 -12.14 -18.49
C ALA A 266 8.07 -10.93 -17.86
N LEU A 267 9.27 -11.13 -17.27
CA LEU A 267 10.03 -10.04 -16.69
C LEU A 267 10.46 -9.03 -17.75
N LEU A 268 10.19 -7.75 -17.53
CA LEU A 268 10.69 -6.65 -18.33
C LEU A 268 12.05 -6.20 -17.82
N GLU A 269 13.06 -6.18 -18.71
CA GLU A 269 14.43 -5.85 -18.33
C GLU A 269 14.66 -4.33 -18.27
N TRP A 270 15.28 -3.85 -17.22
CA TRP A 270 15.58 -2.44 -17.00
C TRP A 270 16.48 -1.81 -18.07
N THR A 271 17.36 -2.61 -18.69
CA THR A 271 18.46 -2.14 -19.55
C THR A 271 18.23 -2.37 -21.04
N ASN A 272 17.03 -2.79 -21.45
CA ASN A 272 16.68 -3.03 -22.85
C ASN A 272 16.14 -1.79 -23.58
N GLY A 273 16.13 -0.61 -22.92
CA GLY A 273 15.65 0.65 -23.49
C GLY A 273 14.19 0.97 -23.17
N LEU A 274 13.45 0.10 -22.46
CA LEU A 274 12.10 0.38 -21.98
C LEU A 274 12.10 1.49 -20.91
N PHE A 275 13.11 1.51 -20.04
CA PHE A 275 13.28 2.52 -19.01
C PHE A 275 14.32 3.56 -19.43
N ARG A 276 13.99 4.84 -19.25
CA ARG A 276 14.84 5.98 -19.64
C ARG A 276 14.95 6.97 -18.48
N ASP A 277 16.15 7.57 -18.37
CA ASP A 277 16.38 8.66 -17.42
C ASP A 277 15.60 9.93 -17.80
N GLU A 278 15.74 10.99 -17.00
CA GLU A 278 15.11 12.30 -17.20
C GLU A 278 15.58 13.02 -18.50
N ASN A 279 16.65 12.55 -19.11
CA ASN A 279 17.15 13.06 -20.40
C ASN A 279 16.75 12.17 -21.58
N GLY A 280 15.90 11.15 -21.35
CA GLY A 280 15.46 10.20 -22.37
C GLY A 280 16.50 9.14 -22.74
N ARG A 281 17.59 8.97 -21.97
CA ARG A 281 18.62 7.98 -22.22
C ARG A 281 18.22 6.64 -21.60
N PRO A 282 18.37 5.52 -22.30
CA PRO A 282 18.16 4.20 -21.71
C PRO A 282 19.00 4.01 -20.45
N LEU A 283 18.44 3.32 -19.46
CA LEU A 283 19.19 2.94 -18.26
C LEU A 283 20.26 1.92 -18.62
N ASP A 284 21.46 2.05 -18.06
CA ASP A 284 22.59 1.15 -18.22
C ASP A 284 22.67 0.07 -17.14
N ARG A 285 21.90 0.24 -16.07
CA ARG A 285 21.76 -0.71 -14.95
C ARG A 285 20.37 -0.54 -14.29
N PRO A 286 19.85 -1.59 -13.63
CA PRO A 286 18.65 -1.44 -12.84
C PRO A 286 18.89 -0.50 -11.65
N PRO A 287 17.90 0.28 -11.21
CA PRO A 287 17.93 0.93 -9.91
C PRO A 287 18.04 -0.11 -8.78
N LEU A 288 18.89 0.16 -7.79
CA LEU A 288 19.09 -0.70 -6.61
C LEU A 288 18.58 0.06 -5.38
N ASP A 289 17.29 0.32 -5.39
CA ASP A 289 16.62 1.12 -4.37
C ASP A 289 16.02 0.24 -3.26
N TRP A 290 15.61 0.86 -2.17
CA TRP A 290 14.94 0.18 -1.05
C TRP A 290 13.42 0.24 -1.24
N GLY A 291 12.90 -0.48 -2.24
CA GLY A 291 11.49 -0.44 -2.64
C GLY A 291 10.55 -0.96 -1.55
N LEU A 292 9.63 -0.14 -1.09
CA LEU A 292 8.62 -0.50 -0.07
C LEU A 292 7.22 -0.55 -0.62
N SER A 293 6.78 0.49 -1.29
CA SER A 293 5.43 0.61 -1.83
C SER A 293 5.47 1.05 -3.28
N VAL A 294 4.44 0.69 -4.03
CA VAL A 294 4.31 1.06 -5.45
C VAL A 294 2.84 1.26 -5.78
N ALA A 295 2.54 2.23 -6.62
CA ALA A 295 1.21 2.42 -7.16
C ALA A 295 1.26 2.81 -8.64
N PHE A 296 0.29 2.32 -9.40
CA PHE A 296 -0.03 2.82 -10.73
C PHE A 296 -1.06 3.94 -10.65
N ARG A 297 -0.84 5.03 -11.38
CA ARG A 297 -1.75 6.17 -11.51
C ARG A 297 -1.47 6.94 -12.79
N ASP A 298 -2.51 7.53 -13.36
CA ASP A 298 -2.36 8.53 -14.44
C ASP A 298 -1.90 9.86 -13.83
N LEU A 299 -0.58 10.06 -13.70
CA LEU A 299 0.03 11.21 -13.04
C LEU A 299 0.07 12.47 -13.91
N ASN A 300 0.02 12.31 -15.24
CA ASN A 300 0.13 13.40 -16.20
C ASN A 300 -1.18 13.73 -16.91
N GLY A 301 -2.26 12.95 -16.69
CA GLY A 301 -3.59 13.16 -17.25
C GLY A 301 -3.79 12.64 -18.68
N ASP A 302 -2.89 11.78 -19.17
CA ASP A 302 -2.96 11.22 -20.54
C ASP A 302 -3.81 9.95 -20.66
N GLY A 303 -4.27 9.37 -19.53
CA GLY A 303 -5.10 8.18 -19.46
C GLY A 303 -4.31 6.87 -19.49
N VAL A 304 -2.99 6.94 -19.31
CA VAL A 304 -2.10 5.78 -19.22
C VAL A 304 -1.59 5.63 -17.78
N PRO A 305 -1.45 4.39 -17.25
CA PRO A 305 -0.94 4.22 -15.91
C PRO A 305 0.57 4.49 -15.84
N ASP A 306 0.94 5.50 -15.09
CA ASP A 306 2.31 5.81 -14.67
C ASP A 306 2.64 5.08 -13.36
N LEU A 307 3.90 5.04 -12.98
CA LEU A 307 4.39 4.41 -11.75
C LEU A 307 4.91 5.44 -10.75
N TYR A 308 4.50 5.30 -9.49
CA TYR A 308 5.16 5.90 -8.35
C TYR A 308 5.68 4.81 -7.41
N VAL A 309 6.99 4.79 -7.13
CA VAL A 309 7.64 3.82 -6.24
C VAL A 309 8.22 4.55 -5.04
N CYS A 310 7.74 4.20 -3.86
CA CYS A 310 8.25 4.68 -2.58
C CYS A 310 9.50 3.90 -2.18
N ASN A 311 10.58 4.61 -1.91
CA ASN A 311 11.84 4.04 -1.49
C ASN A 311 12.25 4.54 -0.10
N ASP A 312 12.72 3.63 0.74
CA ASP A 312 13.21 3.94 2.08
C ASP A 312 14.68 4.38 2.06
N SER A 313 15.12 4.91 3.19
CA SER A 313 16.51 5.26 3.46
C SER A 313 17.04 6.34 2.51
N ASP A 314 18.27 6.21 2.04
CA ASP A 314 18.94 7.19 1.16
C ASP A 314 18.53 7.03 -0.33
N SER A 315 17.62 6.11 -0.65
CA SER A 315 17.13 5.91 -2.01
C SER A 315 16.06 6.93 -2.38
N PRO A 316 16.14 7.56 -3.56
CA PRO A 316 15.10 8.47 -4.02
C PRO A 316 13.85 7.71 -4.46
N ASP A 317 12.67 8.30 -4.25
CA ASP A 317 11.46 7.80 -4.90
C ASP A 317 11.61 7.80 -6.42
N ARG A 318 11.02 6.79 -7.07
CA ARG A 318 11.00 6.70 -8.52
C ARG A 318 9.62 7.01 -9.05
N VAL A 319 9.60 7.89 -10.03
CA VAL A 319 8.43 8.17 -10.86
C VAL A 319 8.78 7.81 -12.29
N TRP A 320 7.92 7.04 -12.93
CA TRP A 320 8.08 6.61 -14.30
C TRP A 320 6.82 6.93 -15.08
N LEU A 321 6.91 7.87 -16.02
CA LEU A 321 5.82 8.21 -16.93
C LEU A 321 5.81 7.22 -18.09
N SER A 322 4.65 6.62 -18.33
CA SER A 322 4.43 5.64 -19.39
C SER A 322 4.04 6.32 -20.71
N ASP A 323 4.41 5.74 -21.84
CA ASP A 323 3.94 6.16 -23.16
C ASP A 323 2.75 5.32 -23.68
N GLY A 324 2.22 4.42 -22.84
CA GLY A 324 1.13 3.50 -23.19
C GLY A 324 1.51 2.34 -24.11
N ALA A 325 2.78 2.24 -24.48
CA ALA A 325 3.35 1.15 -25.27
C ALA A 325 4.37 0.33 -24.48
N GLY A 326 4.32 0.44 -23.13
CA GLY A 326 5.20 -0.26 -22.22
C GLY A 326 6.58 0.39 -22.00
N HIS A 327 6.83 1.61 -22.53
CA HIS A 327 8.06 2.34 -22.25
C HIS A 327 7.83 3.36 -21.13
N TYR A 328 8.86 3.57 -20.32
CA TYR A 328 8.84 4.41 -19.16
C TYR A 328 9.98 5.44 -19.17
N GLN A 329 9.66 6.68 -18.86
CA GLN A 329 10.66 7.75 -18.73
C GLN A 329 10.53 8.44 -17.37
N ALA A 330 11.67 8.70 -16.71
CA ALA A 330 11.69 9.55 -15.54
C ALA A 330 11.23 10.97 -15.91
N PRO A 331 10.33 11.62 -15.13
CA PRO A 331 9.85 12.97 -15.42
C PRO A 331 10.96 14.01 -15.27
N ASP A 332 10.73 15.19 -15.80
CA ASP A 332 11.59 16.35 -15.55
C ASP A 332 11.80 16.51 -14.04
N PRO A 333 13.03 16.75 -13.56
CA PRO A 333 13.32 16.94 -12.14
C PRO A 333 12.51 18.05 -11.47
N MET A 334 11.98 19.01 -12.24
CA MET A 334 11.13 20.07 -11.73
C MET A 334 9.66 19.67 -11.58
N ALA A 335 9.25 18.51 -12.10
CA ALA A 335 7.90 17.99 -11.89
C ALA A 335 7.64 17.72 -10.39
N PHE A 336 8.62 17.11 -9.72
CA PHE A 336 8.64 16.90 -8.27
C PHE A 336 9.93 17.49 -7.70
N ARG A 337 9.86 18.68 -7.11
CA ARG A 337 11.06 19.43 -6.66
C ARG A 337 11.71 18.89 -5.40
N CYS A 338 11.02 18.10 -4.64
CA CYS A 338 11.47 17.41 -3.45
C CYS A 338 10.77 16.04 -3.36
N GLN A 339 11.14 15.27 -2.37
CA GLN A 339 10.55 13.96 -2.07
C GLN A 339 10.68 13.68 -0.56
N SER A 340 10.03 12.67 -0.05
CA SER A 340 10.25 12.16 1.30
C SER A 340 11.65 11.54 1.42
N LEU A 341 12.21 11.51 2.63
CA LEU A 341 13.52 10.88 2.89
C LEU A 341 13.40 9.38 3.02
N SER A 342 12.35 8.91 3.70
CA SER A 342 12.10 7.50 3.96
C SER A 342 10.65 7.20 3.62
N SER A 343 10.40 7.01 2.33
CA SER A 343 9.03 6.87 1.80
C SER A 343 8.48 5.49 2.11
N MET A 344 7.41 5.43 2.93
CA MET A 344 6.78 4.18 3.37
C MET A 344 5.63 3.76 2.47
N GLY A 345 4.71 4.66 2.19
CA GLY A 345 3.54 4.42 1.37
C GLY A 345 3.04 5.66 0.68
N VAL A 346 2.28 5.48 -0.40
CA VAL A 346 1.68 6.53 -1.21
C VAL A 346 0.19 6.27 -1.40
N ASP A 347 -0.61 7.34 -1.45
CA ASP A 347 -1.99 7.28 -1.92
C ASP A 347 -2.39 8.56 -2.65
N PHE A 348 -3.45 8.48 -3.44
CA PHE A 348 -3.87 9.48 -4.40
C PHE A 348 -5.34 9.82 -4.23
N ALA A 349 -5.66 11.11 -4.34
CA ALA A 349 -7.04 11.60 -4.37
C ALA A 349 -7.10 12.99 -5.01
N ASP A 350 -8.25 13.33 -5.60
CA ASP A 350 -8.56 14.68 -6.10
C ASP A 350 -9.01 15.56 -4.92
N LEU A 351 -8.05 16.02 -4.09
CA LEU A 351 -8.30 16.73 -2.83
C LEU A 351 -8.95 18.10 -3.02
N ASN A 352 -8.62 18.78 -4.09
CA ASN A 352 -9.12 20.11 -4.42
C ASN A 352 -10.30 20.11 -5.40
N ARG A 353 -10.70 18.93 -5.90
CA ARG A 353 -11.81 18.70 -6.85
C ARG A 353 -11.62 19.38 -8.21
N ASP A 354 -10.38 19.50 -8.66
CA ASP A 354 -10.05 20.04 -9.99
C ASP A 354 -10.04 18.96 -11.09
N GLY A 355 -10.13 17.70 -10.71
CA GLY A 355 -10.19 16.55 -11.60
C GLY A 355 -8.84 15.90 -11.87
N PHE A 356 -7.78 16.34 -11.19
CA PHE A 356 -6.45 15.72 -11.20
C PHE A 356 -6.13 15.14 -9.84
N ASP A 357 -5.38 14.03 -9.82
CA ASP A 357 -5.02 13.39 -8.55
C ASP A 357 -3.86 14.12 -7.89
N ASP A 358 -4.08 14.51 -6.63
CA ASP A 358 -3.05 14.90 -5.67
C ASP A 358 -2.53 13.64 -4.99
N LEU A 359 -1.38 13.70 -4.31
CA LEU A 359 -0.84 12.54 -3.60
C LEU A 359 -0.20 12.88 -2.28
N ILE A 360 -0.22 11.93 -1.36
CA ILE A 360 0.58 11.94 -0.14
C ILE A 360 1.62 10.82 -0.16
N VAL A 361 2.84 11.13 0.27
CA VAL A 361 3.87 10.14 0.55
C VAL A 361 4.21 10.21 2.03
N LEU A 362 4.12 9.08 2.72
CA LEU A 362 4.33 9.00 4.16
C LEU A 362 5.81 8.80 4.51
N ASP A 363 6.20 9.39 5.62
CA ASP A 363 7.50 9.27 6.29
C ASP A 363 7.27 9.01 7.80
N MET A 364 8.30 9.11 8.59
CA MET A 364 8.32 8.76 10.00
C MET A 364 8.41 9.96 10.95
N LEU A 365 7.97 11.16 10.56
CA LEU A 365 8.00 12.31 11.46
C LEU A 365 6.92 12.20 12.53
N ALA A 366 7.34 12.21 13.81
CA ALA A 366 6.44 12.14 14.94
C ALA A 366 5.51 13.37 15.04
N ARG A 367 4.22 13.16 15.39
CA ARG A 367 3.24 14.23 15.62
C ARG A 367 3.53 14.98 16.92
N ASP A 368 3.89 14.26 17.98
CA ASP A 368 4.11 14.89 19.28
C ASP A 368 5.52 15.48 19.44
N HIS A 369 5.61 16.51 20.28
CA HIS A 369 6.82 17.28 20.48
C HIS A 369 7.98 16.46 21.06
N ARG A 370 7.71 15.54 21.98
CA ARG A 370 8.74 14.75 22.68
C ARG A 370 9.45 13.84 21.68
N HIS A 371 8.69 12.98 21.00
CA HIS A 371 9.27 12.03 20.03
C HIS A 371 9.91 12.76 18.85
N ARG A 372 9.31 13.87 18.39
CA ARG A 372 9.93 14.70 17.35
C ARG A 372 11.34 15.13 17.74
N ASN A 373 11.55 15.55 18.98
CA ASN A 373 12.88 15.97 19.44
C ASN A 373 13.84 14.81 19.71
N THR A 374 13.35 13.63 20.11
CA THR A 374 14.20 12.45 20.32
C THR A 374 14.58 11.75 19.02
N GLN A 375 13.85 11.97 17.92
CA GLN A 375 14.06 11.30 16.62
C GLN A 375 14.78 12.16 15.56
N LEU A 376 14.97 13.46 15.79
CA LEU A 376 15.41 14.46 14.78
C LEU A 376 16.92 14.44 14.40
N ALA A 377 17.69 13.40 14.65
CA ALA A 377 19.10 13.38 14.29
C ALA A 377 19.41 13.38 12.78
N TRP A 378 18.42 13.29 11.92
CA TRP A 378 18.56 13.24 10.46
C TRP A 378 18.47 14.61 9.78
N THR A 379 19.00 15.65 10.44
CA THR A 379 18.94 17.04 9.93
C THR A 379 19.98 17.36 8.84
N LYS A 380 20.77 16.41 8.41
CA LYS A 380 21.58 16.56 7.21
C LYS A 380 20.78 16.08 6.01
N ALA A 381 19.80 16.90 5.57
CA ALA A 381 19.31 16.76 4.22
C ALA A 381 20.51 16.80 3.28
N PRO A 382 20.75 15.78 2.46
CA PRO A 382 21.78 15.87 1.45
C PRO A 382 21.43 17.07 0.57
N ILE A 383 22.29 18.08 0.55
CA ILE A 383 22.19 19.18 -0.41
C ILE A 383 22.65 18.57 -1.72
N GLY A 384 21.75 17.85 -2.39
CA GLY A 384 21.98 17.34 -3.73
C GLY A 384 22.16 18.50 -4.70
N SER A 385 22.95 18.34 -5.72
CA SER A 385 22.99 19.26 -6.84
C SER A 385 21.64 19.21 -7.56
N PHE A 386 20.94 20.32 -7.64
CA PHE A 386 19.71 20.42 -8.43
C PHE A 386 19.96 19.97 -9.87
N GLY A 387 19.06 19.22 -10.44
CA GLY A 387 19.06 18.90 -11.86
C GLY A 387 19.14 17.42 -12.24
N THR A 388 19.21 16.51 -11.28
CA THR A 388 19.06 15.06 -11.56
C THR A 388 18.01 14.46 -10.64
N HIS A 389 17.37 13.37 -11.06
CA HIS A 389 16.37 12.67 -10.25
C HIS A 389 16.93 12.21 -8.90
N ALA A 390 18.16 11.69 -8.90
CA ALA A 390 18.86 11.23 -7.71
C ALA A 390 19.30 12.36 -6.76
N ALA A 391 19.24 13.63 -7.18
CA ALA A 391 19.69 14.78 -6.43
C ALA A 391 18.53 15.66 -5.91
N ARG A 392 17.29 15.17 -5.93
CA ARG A 392 16.15 15.89 -5.36
C ARG A 392 16.32 16.05 -3.86
N LEU A 393 15.81 17.18 -3.34
CA LEU A 393 15.78 17.44 -1.91
C LEU A 393 14.90 16.40 -1.22
N GLN A 394 15.49 15.60 -0.34
CA GLN A 394 14.77 14.65 0.51
C GLN A 394 14.41 15.33 1.83
N LEU A 395 13.12 15.26 2.19
CA LEU A 395 12.56 15.88 3.38
C LEU A 395 12.19 14.78 4.40
N PRO A 396 12.69 14.83 5.65
CA PRO A 396 12.40 13.81 6.68
C PRO A 396 11.00 14.02 7.28
N ARG A 397 10.00 13.99 6.46
CA ARG A 397 8.59 14.20 6.79
C ARG A 397 7.69 13.75 5.65
N ASN A 398 6.40 13.60 5.92
CA ASN A 398 5.43 13.43 4.85
C ASN A 398 5.52 14.54 3.81
N THR A 399 5.30 14.19 2.56
CA THR A 399 5.13 15.15 1.47
C THR A 399 3.72 14.99 0.88
N VAL A 400 3.09 16.13 0.62
CA VAL A 400 1.80 16.21 -0.07
C VAL A 400 2.01 16.98 -1.35
N PHE A 401 1.70 16.39 -2.47
CA PHE A 401 1.90 16.99 -3.78
C PHE A 401 0.56 17.29 -4.43
N MET A 402 0.28 18.59 -4.59
CA MET A 402 -0.89 19.09 -5.30
C MET A 402 -0.59 19.15 -6.80
N SER A 403 -1.37 18.47 -7.59
CA SER A 403 -1.27 18.48 -9.05
C SER A 403 -1.59 19.87 -9.61
N ARG A 404 -0.95 20.24 -10.72
CA ARG A 404 -1.27 21.44 -11.48
C ARG A 404 -1.94 21.15 -12.81
N GLY A 405 -2.22 19.86 -13.07
CA GLY A 405 -2.83 19.40 -14.31
C GLY A 405 -1.92 19.48 -15.54
N ASP A 406 -0.64 19.75 -15.37
CA ASP A 406 0.38 19.86 -16.43
C ASP A 406 1.55 18.88 -16.24
N GLY A 407 1.36 17.86 -15.39
CA GLY A 407 2.40 16.90 -15.01
C GLY A 407 3.40 17.44 -13.99
N THR A 408 3.18 18.64 -13.42
CA THR A 408 3.99 19.20 -12.34
C THR A 408 3.19 19.30 -11.04
N TYR A 409 3.90 19.30 -9.91
CA TYR A 409 3.31 19.23 -8.58
C TYR A 409 3.86 20.32 -7.65
N ALA A 410 3.01 20.78 -6.72
CA ALA A 410 3.40 21.69 -5.64
C ALA A 410 3.39 20.95 -4.31
N GLU A 411 4.49 20.97 -3.57
CA GLU A 411 4.57 20.42 -2.24
C GLU A 411 3.78 21.28 -1.25
N ALA A 412 2.84 20.69 -0.50
CA ALA A 412 1.83 21.35 0.31
C ALA A 412 1.62 20.75 1.71
N ALA A 413 2.50 19.88 2.23
CA ALA A 413 2.26 19.19 3.49
C ALA A 413 2.03 20.13 4.69
N TYR A 414 2.73 21.25 4.77
CA TYR A 414 2.49 22.26 5.80
C TYR A 414 1.19 23.05 5.59
N LEU A 415 0.82 23.30 4.32
CA LEU A 415 -0.44 23.97 3.99
C LEU A 415 -1.63 23.12 4.41
N THR A 416 -1.57 21.82 4.08
CA THR A 416 -2.64 20.87 4.38
C THR A 416 -2.68 20.43 5.86
N GLY A 417 -1.60 20.64 6.63
CA GLY A 417 -1.50 20.20 8.02
C GLY A 417 -1.04 18.74 8.17
N LEU A 418 -0.51 18.11 7.12
CA LEU A 418 -0.12 16.70 7.07
C LEU A 418 1.40 16.43 7.07
N PRO A 419 2.29 17.29 7.62
CA PRO A 419 3.73 17.04 7.55
C PRO A 419 4.19 15.89 8.45
N ALA A 420 3.36 15.41 9.38
CA ALA A 420 3.71 14.42 10.39
C ALA A 420 2.54 13.51 10.71
N SER A 421 2.79 12.21 10.78
CA SER A 421 1.79 11.19 11.11
C SER A 421 2.37 10.02 11.92
N ASP A 422 3.49 10.23 12.62
CA ASP A 422 4.25 9.23 13.38
C ASP A 422 5.01 8.23 12.47
N TRP A 423 5.33 7.04 12.96
CA TRP A 423 5.96 6.00 12.15
C TRP A 423 4.92 5.33 11.26
N SER A 424 4.69 5.92 10.12
CA SER A 424 3.56 5.63 9.23
C SER A 424 3.89 4.57 8.17
N TRP A 425 2.86 3.85 7.69
CA TRP A 425 3.01 2.81 6.68
C TRP A 425 2.02 2.97 5.52
N THR A 426 0.76 2.59 5.71
CA THR A 426 -0.27 2.65 4.67
C THR A 426 -1.11 3.91 4.82
N PRO A 427 -1.11 4.82 3.85
CA PRO A 427 -2.14 5.86 3.73
C PRO A 427 -3.37 5.31 3.00
N ILE A 428 -4.57 5.74 3.39
CA ILE A 428 -5.80 5.56 2.64
C ILE A 428 -6.57 6.88 2.66
N PHE A 429 -6.74 7.48 1.48
CA PHE A 429 -7.73 8.52 1.28
C PHE A 429 -9.11 7.88 1.09
N MET A 430 -10.08 8.32 1.87
CA MET A 430 -11.46 7.86 1.82
C MET A 430 -12.40 8.89 2.47
N ASP A 431 -13.60 9.03 1.96
CA ASP A 431 -14.64 9.88 2.55
C ASP A 431 -15.30 9.16 3.73
N VAL A 432 -14.75 9.33 4.94
CA VAL A 432 -15.17 8.60 6.15
C VAL A 432 -16.53 9.08 6.65
N ASP A 433 -16.78 10.39 6.61
CA ASP A 433 -18.02 10.99 7.11
C ASP A 433 -19.05 11.28 6.01
N LEU A 434 -18.76 10.87 4.78
CA LEU A 434 -19.60 10.98 3.59
C LEU A 434 -20.01 12.42 3.26
N ASP A 435 -19.15 13.39 3.58
CA ASP A 435 -19.35 14.80 3.24
C ASP A 435 -18.93 15.15 1.79
N GLY A 436 -18.36 14.17 1.09
CA GLY A 436 -17.86 14.25 -0.27
C GLY A 436 -16.41 14.72 -0.38
N ARG A 437 -15.68 14.84 0.72
CA ARG A 437 -14.24 15.11 0.75
C ARG A 437 -13.48 13.89 1.20
N GLU A 438 -12.28 13.72 0.66
CA GLU A 438 -11.42 12.60 1.01
C GLU A 438 -10.66 12.89 2.32
N ASP A 439 -11.01 12.16 3.37
CA ASP A 439 -10.24 12.14 4.61
C ASP A 439 -9.03 11.23 4.47
N LEU A 440 -8.14 11.22 5.46
CA LEU A 440 -6.95 10.41 5.43
C LEU A 440 -6.86 9.52 6.67
N VAL A 441 -6.74 8.21 6.46
CA VAL A 441 -6.45 7.23 7.51
C VAL A 441 -5.07 6.63 7.29
N ILE A 442 -4.29 6.45 8.35
CA ILE A 442 -2.91 5.99 8.29
C ILE A 442 -2.66 4.90 9.33
N SER A 443 -2.06 3.80 8.91
CA SER A 443 -1.54 2.78 9.83
C SER A 443 -0.17 3.18 10.37
N ASN A 444 0.08 2.93 11.67
CA ASN A 444 1.29 3.34 12.36
C ASN A 444 1.84 2.29 13.31
N GLY A 445 3.11 2.49 13.67
CA GLY A 445 3.81 1.74 14.70
C GLY A 445 4.99 0.95 14.18
N PHE A 446 5.94 0.68 15.06
CA PHE A 446 7.10 -0.16 14.76
C PHE A 446 7.54 -0.95 15.99
N HIS A 447 8.07 -2.15 15.78
CA HIS A 447 8.40 -3.06 16.89
C HIS A 447 9.43 -2.47 17.86
N ARG A 448 10.39 -1.67 17.35
CA ARG A 448 11.41 -1.00 18.15
C ARG A 448 11.70 0.39 17.58
N ASP A 449 11.64 1.43 18.41
CA ASP A 449 12.01 2.79 18.01
C ASP A 449 13.53 2.93 17.85
N VAL A 450 14.06 2.39 16.78
CA VAL A 450 15.51 2.44 16.44
C VAL A 450 15.99 3.86 16.11
N ARG A 451 15.08 4.84 16.04
CA ARG A 451 15.38 6.26 15.84
C ARG A 451 15.58 7.04 17.14
N ASP A 452 15.37 6.41 18.30
CA ASP A 452 15.59 7.05 19.62
C ASP A 452 17.08 7.42 19.78
N GLN A 453 17.37 8.72 19.64
CA GLN A 453 18.72 9.27 19.67
C GLN A 453 19.37 9.17 21.05
N ASP A 454 18.60 9.22 22.12
CA ASP A 454 19.11 9.06 23.48
C ASP A 454 19.65 7.63 23.63
N ARG A 455 18.89 6.65 23.20
CA ARG A 455 19.32 5.25 23.17
C ARG A 455 20.52 5.00 22.25
N LEU A 456 20.51 5.59 21.06
CA LEU A 456 21.65 5.51 20.14
C LEU A 456 22.92 6.14 20.74
N ALA A 457 22.80 7.27 21.43
CA ALA A 457 23.93 7.91 22.10
C ALA A 457 24.51 7.04 23.22
N GLU A 458 23.64 6.37 24.03
CA GLU A 458 24.10 5.40 25.02
C GLU A 458 24.84 4.22 24.39
N MET A 459 24.28 3.64 23.35
CA MET A 459 24.90 2.52 22.63
C MET A 459 26.25 2.92 22.02
N ARG A 460 26.38 4.12 21.46
CA ARG A 460 27.65 4.65 20.94
C ARG A 460 28.70 4.79 22.05
N LYS A 461 28.34 5.31 23.24
CA LYS A 461 29.24 5.40 24.39
C LYS A 461 29.74 4.03 24.84
N GLU A 462 28.84 3.04 24.94
CA GLU A 462 29.21 1.66 25.26
C GLU A 462 30.19 1.08 24.23
N SER A 463 29.89 1.25 22.91
CA SER A 463 30.74 0.75 21.83
C SER A 463 32.10 1.44 21.73
N ALA A 464 32.24 2.65 22.26
CA ALA A 464 33.52 3.34 22.34
C ALA A 464 34.47 2.73 23.37
N THR A 465 33.95 1.98 24.35
CA THR A 465 34.73 1.43 25.46
C THR A 465 34.93 -0.09 25.37
N GLN A 466 34.07 -0.81 24.63
CA GLN A 466 34.14 -2.27 24.53
C GLN A 466 33.56 -2.77 23.20
N ARG A 467 33.95 -3.98 22.82
CA ARG A 467 33.34 -4.72 21.70
C ARG A 467 32.33 -5.72 22.25
N PHE A 468 31.25 -5.89 21.55
CA PHE A 468 30.16 -6.81 21.95
C PHE A 468 30.19 -8.07 21.10
N ALA A 469 29.91 -9.21 21.72
CA ALA A 469 29.61 -10.44 20.99
C ALA A 469 28.22 -10.34 20.33
N PRO A 470 27.93 -11.13 19.28
CA PRO A 470 26.65 -11.04 18.55
C PRO A 470 25.41 -11.14 19.45
N ASN A 471 25.40 -12.04 20.43
CA ASN A 471 24.29 -12.19 21.37
C ASN A 471 24.12 -10.98 22.30
N GLN A 472 25.23 -10.31 22.65
CA GLN A 472 25.20 -9.08 23.44
C GLN A 472 24.68 -7.91 22.60
N GLU A 473 25.01 -7.86 21.31
CA GLU A 473 24.47 -6.86 20.38
C GLU A 473 22.96 -7.00 20.22
N LEU A 474 22.42 -8.21 20.08
CA LEU A 474 20.98 -8.46 20.08
C LEU A 474 20.32 -7.99 21.37
N ALA A 475 20.90 -8.27 22.53
CA ALA A 475 20.39 -7.79 23.81
C ALA A 475 20.40 -6.25 23.92
N ARG A 476 21.36 -5.58 23.28
CA ARG A 476 21.41 -4.10 23.21
C ARG A 476 20.29 -3.57 22.31
N ARG A 477 20.03 -4.16 21.15
CA ARG A 477 18.93 -3.81 20.25
C ARG A 477 17.57 -3.98 20.94
N ALA A 478 17.40 -5.01 21.77
CA ALA A 478 16.18 -5.24 22.53
C ALA A 478 15.85 -4.11 23.56
N ARG A 479 16.81 -3.21 23.84
CA ARG A 479 16.60 -2.08 24.76
C ARG A 479 15.93 -0.86 24.13
N PHE A 480 15.79 -0.83 22.80
CA PHE A 480 14.98 0.22 22.17
C PHE A 480 13.51 0.08 22.59
N PRO A 481 12.82 1.19 22.89
CA PRO A 481 11.42 1.16 23.24
C PRO A 481 10.55 0.66 22.08
N GLU A 482 9.40 0.08 22.37
CA GLU A 482 8.39 -0.21 21.37
C GLU A 482 7.68 1.08 20.96
N TRP A 483 7.37 1.20 19.68
CA TRP A 483 6.57 2.30 19.15
C TRP A 483 5.18 1.80 18.79
N MET A 484 4.26 1.85 19.74
CA MET A 484 2.86 1.44 19.56
C MET A 484 2.02 2.65 19.13
N GLY A 485 2.15 3.07 17.85
CA GLY A 485 1.54 4.29 17.33
C GLY A 485 0.01 4.21 17.17
N GLY A 486 -0.54 3.03 16.97
CA GLY A 486 -1.95 2.86 16.64
C GLY A 486 -2.27 3.31 15.22
N MET A 487 -3.52 3.75 14.98
CA MET A 487 -3.95 4.37 13.73
C MET A 487 -3.97 5.89 13.88
N ALA A 488 -3.77 6.61 12.79
CA ALA A 488 -4.01 8.04 12.72
C ALA A 488 -5.12 8.34 11.71
N ALA A 489 -5.94 9.34 11.99
CA ALA A 489 -6.97 9.82 11.08
C ALA A 489 -6.99 11.35 11.06
N PHE A 490 -7.13 11.88 9.84
CA PHE A 490 -7.18 13.30 9.59
C PHE A 490 -8.40 13.61 8.73
N ARG A 491 -9.31 14.42 9.26
CA ARG A 491 -10.51 14.86 8.56
C ARG A 491 -10.19 16.06 7.67
N GLN A 492 -10.58 16.01 6.41
CA GLN A 492 -10.48 17.14 5.50
C GLN A 492 -11.54 18.19 5.81
N GLY A 493 -11.11 19.37 6.23
CA GLY A 493 -11.96 20.54 6.39
C GLY A 493 -12.05 21.39 5.13
N ALA A 494 -12.67 22.56 5.27
CA ALA A 494 -12.62 23.58 4.21
C ALA A 494 -11.16 24.02 3.95
N GLU A 495 -10.89 24.56 2.75
CA GLU A 495 -9.59 25.13 2.39
C GLU A 495 -8.41 24.13 2.42
N LEU A 496 -8.67 22.85 2.14
CA LEU A 496 -7.66 21.77 2.09
C LEU A 496 -6.87 21.59 3.40
N ARG A 497 -7.46 21.94 4.53
CA ARG A 497 -6.85 21.70 5.84
C ARG A 497 -7.38 20.42 6.46
N PHE A 498 -6.44 19.63 6.96
CA PHE A 498 -6.74 18.37 7.68
C PHE A 498 -6.55 18.57 9.18
N GLU A 499 -7.50 18.05 9.94
CA GLU A 499 -7.50 18.07 11.42
C GLU A 499 -7.34 16.64 11.94
N ASP A 500 -6.46 16.45 12.94
CA ASP A 500 -6.28 15.15 13.61
C ASP A 500 -7.53 14.80 14.42
N VAL A 501 -8.23 13.79 13.98
CA VAL A 501 -9.45 13.25 14.59
C VAL A 501 -9.27 11.82 15.09
N SER A 502 -8.06 11.33 15.18
CA SER A 502 -7.72 9.92 15.47
C SER A 502 -8.47 9.37 16.68
N MET A 503 -8.44 10.10 17.81
CA MET A 503 -9.13 9.67 19.03
C MET A 503 -10.65 9.73 18.91
N GLY A 504 -11.17 10.75 18.24
CA GLY A 504 -12.61 10.95 18.04
C GLY A 504 -13.21 9.90 17.10
N TRP A 505 -12.41 9.38 16.17
CA TRP A 505 -12.84 8.38 15.20
C TRP A 505 -12.55 6.92 15.60
N GLY A 506 -12.19 6.67 16.87
CA GLY A 506 -12.08 5.31 17.41
C GLY A 506 -10.71 4.65 17.27
N PHE A 507 -9.67 5.41 16.91
CA PHE A 507 -8.30 4.90 16.75
C PHE A 507 -7.42 5.06 18.01
N GLY A 508 -8.02 4.91 19.20
CA GLY A 508 -7.30 5.08 20.47
C GLY A 508 -6.51 3.87 20.95
N THR A 509 -6.59 2.72 20.27
CA THR A 509 -5.92 1.49 20.72
C THR A 509 -4.45 1.51 20.30
N PRO A 510 -3.48 1.51 21.22
CA PRO A 510 -2.06 1.48 20.90
C PRO A 510 -1.66 0.08 20.43
N ARG A 511 -1.40 -0.07 19.16
CA ARG A 511 -0.91 -1.29 18.49
C ARG A 511 0.04 -0.91 17.35
N ILE A 512 0.70 -1.90 16.80
CA ILE A 512 1.52 -1.77 15.60
C ILE A 512 0.69 -2.27 14.42
N TYR A 513 0.30 -1.34 13.55
CA TYR A 513 -0.42 -1.63 12.32
C TYR A 513 0.44 -1.25 11.12
N GLN A 514 0.57 -2.15 10.16
CA GLN A 514 1.37 -1.91 8.95
C GLN A 514 0.49 -2.01 7.70
N GLY A 515 0.14 -3.21 7.26
CA GLY A 515 -0.80 -3.39 6.17
C GLY A 515 -2.22 -2.97 6.57
N LEU A 516 -2.84 -2.17 5.71
CA LEU A 516 -4.21 -1.67 5.85
C LEU A 516 -4.92 -1.80 4.51
N ALA A 517 -6.18 -2.23 4.52
CA ALA A 517 -7.05 -2.30 3.35
C ALA A 517 -8.45 -1.75 3.67
N ALA A 518 -9.16 -1.31 2.64
CA ALA A 518 -10.53 -0.84 2.71
C ALA A 518 -11.48 -1.78 1.94
N ALA A 519 -12.63 -2.10 2.53
CA ALA A 519 -13.68 -2.92 1.92
C ALA A 519 -15.03 -2.70 2.58
N ASP A 520 -16.12 -2.93 1.86
CA ASP A 520 -17.48 -3.01 2.41
C ASP A 520 -17.70 -4.42 2.96
N LEU A 521 -17.50 -4.62 4.28
CA LEU A 521 -17.52 -5.94 4.93
C LEU A 521 -18.90 -6.39 5.39
N ASP A 522 -19.84 -5.45 5.59
CA ASP A 522 -21.21 -5.76 6.03
C ASP A 522 -22.29 -5.44 5.00
N ASN A 523 -21.87 -5.12 3.77
CA ASN A 523 -22.72 -4.83 2.61
C ASN A 523 -23.70 -3.66 2.87
N ASP A 524 -23.28 -2.70 3.70
CA ASP A 524 -24.09 -1.52 3.98
C ASP A 524 -23.76 -0.32 3.06
N GLY A 525 -22.68 -0.47 2.27
CA GLY A 525 -22.28 0.46 1.21
C GLY A 525 -21.35 1.57 1.67
N ASP A 526 -20.83 1.53 2.89
CA ASP A 526 -19.65 2.33 3.27
C ASP A 526 -18.39 1.45 3.29
N LEU A 527 -17.24 2.06 3.45
CA LEU A 527 -15.97 1.32 3.50
C LEU A 527 -15.50 1.18 4.94
N ASP A 528 -15.30 -0.06 5.32
CA ASP A 528 -14.64 -0.47 6.55
C ASP A 528 -13.14 -0.60 6.36
N LEU A 529 -12.38 -0.71 7.47
CA LEU A 529 -10.95 -0.88 7.41
C LEU A 529 -10.51 -2.19 8.05
N ILE A 530 -9.52 -2.81 7.43
CA ILE A 530 -8.89 -4.06 7.87
C ILE A 530 -7.41 -3.80 8.11
N ALA A 531 -6.94 -3.93 9.34
CA ALA A 531 -5.54 -3.72 9.69
C ALA A 531 -4.86 -5.02 10.13
N ASN A 532 -3.79 -5.40 9.44
CA ASN A 532 -2.94 -6.50 9.86
C ASN A 532 -2.01 -5.98 10.97
N SER A 533 -2.15 -6.56 12.17
CA SER A 533 -1.50 -6.08 13.37
C SER A 533 -0.26 -6.92 13.68
N PHE A 534 0.91 -6.29 13.83
CA PHE A 534 2.14 -6.98 14.19
C PHE A 534 2.11 -7.46 15.65
N GLY A 535 2.34 -8.76 15.83
CA GLY A 535 2.34 -9.38 17.16
C GLY A 535 0.97 -9.59 17.80
N ASN A 536 -0.12 -9.22 17.11
CA ASN A 536 -1.49 -9.31 17.61
C ASN A 536 -2.43 -9.89 16.56
N ALA A 537 -3.68 -10.16 16.96
CA ALA A 537 -4.76 -10.44 16.02
C ALA A 537 -5.07 -9.18 15.19
N PRO A 538 -5.50 -9.33 13.92
CA PRO A 538 -5.96 -8.22 13.11
C PRO A 538 -7.09 -7.44 13.78
N SER A 539 -7.21 -6.17 13.45
CA SER A 539 -8.33 -5.35 13.85
C SER A 539 -9.20 -5.03 12.65
N LEU A 540 -10.51 -5.20 12.79
CA LEU A 540 -11.51 -4.71 11.87
C LEU A 540 -12.09 -3.42 12.44
N PHE A 541 -12.27 -2.43 11.59
CA PHE A 541 -12.83 -1.13 11.98
C PHE A 541 -14.08 -0.88 11.15
N ARG A 542 -15.25 -1.10 11.75
CA ARG A 542 -16.54 -0.83 11.14
C ARG A 542 -16.77 0.67 11.03
N ASN A 543 -17.05 1.16 9.86
CA ASN A 543 -17.46 2.55 9.67
C ASN A 543 -18.85 2.77 10.30
N ASN A 544 -19.08 3.92 10.91
CA ASN A 544 -20.34 4.26 11.57
C ASN A 544 -21.18 5.28 10.78
N ALA A 545 -20.79 5.60 9.53
CA ALA A 545 -21.50 6.58 8.72
C ALA A 545 -22.94 6.14 8.43
N VAL A 546 -23.90 7.09 8.52
CA VAL A 546 -25.33 6.85 8.29
C VAL A 546 -25.92 7.78 7.23
N ILE A 547 -25.07 8.55 6.53
CA ILE A 547 -25.45 9.52 5.52
C ILE A 547 -25.58 8.85 4.15
N GLY A 548 -26.32 9.49 3.23
CA GLY A 548 -26.52 8.98 1.88
C GLY A 548 -25.24 8.81 1.09
N ARG A 549 -25.09 7.69 0.39
CA ARG A 549 -23.88 7.26 -0.29
C ARG A 549 -24.16 6.62 -1.64
N LEU A 550 -23.18 6.64 -2.51
CA LEU A 550 -23.20 5.99 -3.81
C LEU A 550 -21.99 5.05 -3.90
N LEU A 551 -22.25 3.74 -3.97
CA LEU A 551 -21.22 2.74 -4.17
C LEU A 551 -21.15 2.36 -5.66
N VAL A 552 -19.96 2.37 -6.26
CA VAL A 552 -19.75 2.04 -7.66
C VAL A 552 -18.79 0.85 -7.77
N ARG A 553 -19.23 -0.19 -8.49
CA ARG A 553 -18.43 -1.32 -8.94
C ARG A 553 -18.35 -1.30 -10.46
N LEU A 554 -17.23 -1.73 -11.00
CA LEU A 554 -17.03 -1.80 -12.45
C LEU A 554 -17.06 -3.25 -12.92
N VAL A 555 -17.55 -3.44 -14.14
CA VAL A 555 -17.46 -4.72 -14.88
C VAL A 555 -16.84 -4.41 -16.22
N GLY A 556 -15.55 -4.60 -16.30
CA GLY A 556 -14.77 -4.42 -17.51
C GLY A 556 -14.94 -5.59 -18.49
N LEU A 557 -14.34 -5.44 -19.64
CA LEU A 557 -14.17 -6.52 -20.62
C LEU A 557 -12.98 -7.39 -20.20
N ALA A 558 -13.12 -8.70 -20.38
CA ALA A 558 -11.99 -9.58 -20.19
C ALA A 558 -10.85 -9.19 -21.15
N PRO A 559 -9.59 -9.24 -20.67
CA PRO A 559 -9.16 -9.80 -19.39
C PRO A 559 -9.23 -8.82 -18.18
N ASN A 560 -9.39 -7.50 -18.34
CA ASN A 560 -9.51 -6.53 -17.27
C ASN A 560 -10.96 -6.48 -16.71
N THR A 561 -11.39 -7.53 -16.05
CA THR A 561 -12.79 -7.73 -15.66
C THR A 561 -13.27 -6.80 -14.55
N GLU A 562 -12.36 -6.27 -13.72
CA GLU A 562 -12.65 -5.30 -12.67
C GLU A 562 -12.53 -3.83 -13.13
N GLY A 563 -12.17 -3.58 -14.41
CA GLY A 563 -12.03 -2.23 -14.97
C GLY A 563 -10.91 -1.40 -14.32
N ILE A 564 -9.79 -2.03 -14.01
CA ILE A 564 -8.64 -1.37 -13.40
C ILE A 564 -8.06 -0.33 -14.37
N GLY A 565 -7.69 0.86 -13.83
CA GLY A 565 -7.29 2.02 -14.62
C GLY A 565 -8.47 2.85 -15.16
N ALA A 566 -9.72 2.41 -14.92
CA ALA A 566 -10.88 3.21 -15.29
C ALA A 566 -11.09 4.38 -14.32
N ARG A 567 -11.40 5.56 -14.87
CA ARG A 567 -11.63 6.79 -14.12
C ARG A 567 -13.13 7.06 -13.99
N ILE A 568 -13.62 7.16 -12.76
CA ILE A 568 -15.03 7.34 -12.42
C ILE A 568 -15.24 8.79 -11.99
N GLY A 569 -16.03 9.53 -12.76
CA GLY A 569 -16.44 10.90 -12.43
C GLY A 569 -17.90 10.92 -11.99
N VAL A 570 -18.18 11.55 -10.85
CA VAL A 570 -19.53 11.78 -10.33
C VAL A 570 -19.80 13.28 -10.32
N GLU A 571 -20.81 13.70 -11.06
CA GLU A 571 -21.28 15.10 -11.13
C GLU A 571 -22.66 15.22 -10.50
N SER A 572 -22.79 16.07 -9.50
CA SER A 572 -24.02 16.29 -8.72
C SER A 572 -24.13 17.74 -8.26
N GLU A 573 -25.21 18.07 -7.52
CA GLU A 573 -25.34 19.36 -6.84
C GLU A 573 -24.21 19.62 -5.83
N GLY A 574 -23.63 18.55 -5.23
CA GLY A 574 -22.50 18.61 -4.31
C GLY A 574 -21.15 18.90 -4.98
N GLY A 575 -21.13 19.06 -6.31
CA GLY A 575 -19.93 19.29 -7.11
C GLY A 575 -19.50 18.06 -7.90
N ARG A 576 -18.24 18.08 -8.33
CA ARG A 576 -17.60 16.99 -9.06
C ARG A 576 -16.64 16.23 -8.15
N GLN A 577 -16.66 14.91 -8.24
CA GLN A 577 -15.72 14.00 -7.59
C GLN A 577 -15.16 13.05 -8.65
N VAL A 578 -13.88 12.70 -8.54
CA VAL A 578 -13.22 11.76 -9.46
C VAL A 578 -12.40 10.77 -8.66
N GLN A 579 -12.55 9.48 -8.96
CA GLN A 579 -11.73 8.41 -8.39
C GLN A 579 -11.34 7.44 -9.49
N GLU A 580 -10.16 6.82 -9.38
CA GLU A 580 -9.68 5.81 -10.31
C GLU A 580 -9.80 4.41 -9.69
N MET A 581 -10.19 3.40 -10.49
CA MET A 581 -10.19 2.00 -10.06
C MET A 581 -8.77 1.47 -10.09
N MET A 582 -8.24 1.06 -8.94
CA MET A 582 -6.88 0.56 -8.80
C MET A 582 -6.84 -0.86 -8.23
N LYS A 583 -5.73 -1.57 -8.45
CA LYS A 583 -5.50 -2.91 -7.92
C LYS A 583 -4.11 -3.00 -7.26
N GLY A 584 -4.06 -3.34 -5.97
CA GLY A 584 -2.87 -3.17 -5.14
C GLY A 584 -2.59 -1.68 -4.87
N GLY A 585 -1.33 -1.31 -4.77
CA GLY A 585 -0.93 0.09 -4.55
C GLY A 585 -0.96 0.54 -3.09
N ARG A 586 -1.47 -0.27 -2.17
CA ARG A 586 -1.34 -0.07 -0.72
C ARG A 586 -0.03 -0.67 -0.23
N TYR A 587 0.50 -0.15 0.87
CA TYR A 587 1.65 -0.81 1.50
C TYR A 587 1.27 -2.24 1.91
N LEU A 588 1.88 -3.23 1.26
CA LEU A 588 1.69 -4.67 1.44
C LEU A 588 0.25 -5.20 1.23
N SER A 589 -0.72 -4.35 0.87
CA SER A 589 -2.14 -4.67 0.96
C SER A 589 -2.90 -4.37 -0.32
N CYS A 590 -4.14 -4.89 -0.41
CA CYS A 590 -5.02 -4.70 -1.54
C CYS A 590 -6.47 -4.49 -1.07
N ASP A 591 -7.08 -3.39 -1.51
CA ASP A 591 -8.47 -3.05 -1.25
C ASP A 591 -9.42 -3.91 -2.10
N GLN A 592 -10.69 -3.97 -1.69
CA GLN A 592 -11.78 -4.40 -2.56
C GLN A 592 -11.93 -3.41 -3.74
N ALA A 593 -12.12 -3.93 -4.96
CA ALA A 593 -12.31 -3.11 -6.15
C ALA A 593 -13.69 -2.45 -6.19
N THR A 594 -13.85 -1.39 -5.41
CA THR A 594 -15.07 -0.59 -5.30
C THR A 594 -14.72 0.87 -5.02
N ARG A 595 -15.63 1.80 -5.38
CA ARG A 595 -15.44 3.23 -5.10
C ARG A 595 -16.69 3.80 -4.46
N LEU A 596 -16.48 4.60 -3.42
CA LEU A 596 -17.50 5.21 -2.59
C LEU A 596 -17.53 6.72 -2.82
N PHE A 597 -18.73 7.30 -2.98
CA PHE A 597 -18.94 8.72 -3.14
C PHE A 597 -19.99 9.21 -2.15
N GLY A 598 -19.58 10.08 -1.23
CA GLY A 598 -20.43 10.81 -0.31
C GLY A 598 -20.82 12.18 -0.86
N GLY A 599 -21.71 12.91 -0.16
CA GLY A 599 -22.08 14.29 -0.51
C GLY A 599 -22.76 14.47 -1.88
N VAL A 600 -23.31 13.41 -2.45
CA VAL A 600 -23.80 13.38 -3.84
C VAL A 600 -25.14 14.10 -4.04
N GLY A 601 -25.90 14.39 -2.96
CA GLY A 601 -27.26 14.91 -3.07
C GLY A 601 -28.27 13.85 -3.54
N GLU A 602 -29.44 14.27 -4.07
CA GLU A 602 -30.51 13.32 -4.42
C GLU A 602 -30.21 12.52 -5.69
N SER A 603 -29.52 13.12 -6.66
CA SER A 603 -29.19 12.47 -7.93
C SER A 603 -27.89 12.98 -8.52
N ALA A 604 -27.24 12.13 -9.33
CA ALA A 604 -26.00 12.43 -10.02
C ALA A 604 -25.96 11.91 -11.46
N THR A 605 -24.91 12.32 -12.15
CA THR A 605 -24.45 11.68 -13.40
C THR A 605 -23.11 11.02 -13.10
N VAL A 606 -23.01 9.73 -13.37
CA VAL A 606 -21.75 8.96 -13.29
C VAL A 606 -21.20 8.78 -14.69
N THR A 607 -19.95 9.13 -14.88
CA THR A 607 -19.19 8.92 -16.11
C THR A 607 -17.99 8.03 -15.82
N VAL A 608 -17.88 6.90 -16.51
CA VAL A 608 -16.73 6.02 -16.46
C VAL A 608 -15.94 6.18 -17.75
N LYS A 609 -14.67 6.56 -17.65
CA LYS A 609 -13.70 6.51 -18.74
C LYS A 609 -12.87 5.26 -18.54
N TRP A 610 -13.04 4.28 -19.43
CA TRP A 610 -12.34 2.99 -19.36
C TRP A 610 -10.90 3.09 -19.89
N ARG A 611 -10.02 2.20 -19.43
CA ARG A 611 -8.64 2.10 -19.92
C ARG A 611 -8.56 1.89 -21.43
N THR A 612 -9.56 1.21 -22.02
CA THR A 612 -9.72 1.03 -23.46
C THR A 612 -10.03 2.30 -24.24
N GLY A 613 -10.18 3.45 -23.57
CA GLY A 613 -10.64 4.72 -24.17
C GLY A 613 -12.16 4.84 -24.33
N ARG A 614 -12.92 3.79 -24.05
CA ARG A 614 -14.39 3.81 -24.07
C ARG A 614 -14.95 4.68 -22.94
N ARG A 615 -16.23 5.02 -23.08
CA ARG A 615 -16.93 5.84 -22.08
C ARG A 615 -18.34 5.32 -21.84
N THR A 616 -18.71 5.12 -20.57
CA THR A 616 -20.08 4.82 -20.14
C THR A 616 -20.64 6.00 -19.33
N VAL A 617 -21.87 6.43 -19.61
CA VAL A 617 -22.53 7.52 -18.89
C VAL A 617 -23.88 7.06 -18.34
N VAL A 618 -24.05 7.14 -17.02
CA VAL A 618 -25.29 6.81 -16.31
C VAL A 618 -25.85 8.10 -15.72
N ARG A 619 -27.05 8.50 -16.20
CA ARG A 619 -27.74 9.72 -15.71
C ARG A 619 -28.84 9.38 -14.73
N GLY A 620 -29.13 10.30 -13.80
CA GLY A 620 -30.18 10.12 -12.79
C GLY A 620 -29.83 9.01 -11.79
N VAL A 621 -28.56 8.85 -11.48
CA VAL A 621 -28.06 7.95 -10.45
C VAL A 621 -28.57 8.44 -9.09
N LEU A 622 -29.17 7.55 -8.31
CA LEU A 622 -29.74 7.85 -7.00
C LEU A 622 -28.77 7.41 -5.88
N ILE A 623 -28.79 8.13 -4.76
CA ILE A 623 -28.05 7.78 -3.55
C ILE A 623 -28.64 6.54 -2.85
N ASN A 624 -27.91 6.00 -1.86
CA ASN A 624 -28.23 4.78 -1.13
C ASN A 624 -28.39 3.57 -2.05
N ARG A 625 -27.52 3.49 -3.05
CA ARG A 625 -27.51 2.39 -4.01
C ARG A 625 -26.09 1.97 -4.35
N VAL A 626 -25.94 0.68 -4.64
CA VAL A 626 -24.79 0.19 -5.39
C VAL A 626 -25.13 0.23 -6.89
N TYR A 627 -24.19 0.72 -7.67
CA TYR A 627 -24.21 0.65 -9.14
C TYR A 627 -23.08 -0.23 -9.64
N GLU A 628 -23.44 -1.23 -10.42
CA GLU A 628 -22.51 -2.01 -11.21
C GLU A 628 -22.57 -1.48 -12.65
N ILE A 629 -21.49 -0.85 -13.08
CA ILE A 629 -21.38 -0.19 -14.39
C ILE A 629 -20.50 -1.04 -15.31
N ARG A 630 -21.00 -1.30 -16.54
CA ARG A 630 -20.38 -2.22 -17.49
C ARG A 630 -19.75 -1.49 -18.65
N GLU A 631 -18.61 -2.02 -19.10
CA GLU A 631 -17.93 -1.53 -20.29
C GLU A 631 -18.57 -1.99 -21.60
N ALA A 632 -19.33 -3.07 -21.58
CA ALA A 632 -19.64 -3.91 -22.72
C ALA A 632 -20.39 -3.25 -23.91
N GLU A 633 -20.97 -2.06 -23.76
CA GLU A 633 -21.73 -1.43 -24.82
C GLU A 633 -21.35 0.05 -24.95
N ALA A 634 -20.13 0.31 -25.43
CA ALA A 634 -19.73 1.67 -25.77
C ALA A 634 -20.49 2.14 -27.02
N GLN A 635 -21.21 3.20 -26.84
CA GLN A 635 -21.66 4.05 -27.94
C GLN A 635 -20.58 5.06 -28.30
#